data_237a2e1d6a57d52310b1c109f45f6746
#
_entry.id   237a2e1d6a57d52310b1c109f45f6746
#
_cell.length_a   1.000
_cell.length_b   1.000
_cell.length_c   1.000
_cell.angle_alpha   90.00
_cell.angle_beta   90.00
_cell.angle_gamma   90.00
#
_symmetry.space_group_name_H-M   'P 1'
#
loop_
_entity.id
_entity.type
_entity.pdbx_description
1 polymer ?
#
loop_
_entity_poly.entity_id
_entity_poly.type
_entity_poly.pdbx_seq_one_letter_code
_entity_poly.pdbx_strand_id
1 'polypeptide(L)'
;GDTFVIGDEIFRFEEPAGATLDPTLPVGSTPAAPGWSAQPSPAPADGGFRLPPVPPAPAQPKPRRFPIWLLIGGLFTCIILAGAVTGGVMLLNRSGIIAGGSNNSNNSGEGSGISPSPTTPPPAIPTRELPANAADWTILVYLDGDNNLEADALDDFLEMARVGSTERVHIVVQLDRIRSPETWDDERYDNWEGTLRFRVEAGMEPTPDHAVADLGETNMGDPATLTDFLIWGIESYPAHRYAIILWDHGASWLGIASDDTDNDVLNLPEISSAFQTALSRTQIGGFELIGFDACLMAQIDVLQTVAPYGRVAVASAELEPNSGWAWDAWLEQLVANPDQDGFAIAPVIVQTYMDSFKGSRADEVTLSAFDLSQVNNIVNGIDTLAQTLQREVQQSYNAIGQARSFTNVYAPAYSEDFNAIDLPHFLTLLPQQRASSTIVDRANQLLQTIEQARIAHGAGRYHRESGGLSIYFPQLAELYAEMYERASPLPRATAWEEFLRAYYQAGSVAVQRPTISNLVINREVVSVNTPAHLTGTVAGSDIAYVFQFIGIPNDRRDTVDLIQVDFIYPPGTIPGNQVPNWDAGEYNLRLSWDATSWYLNNGKDSIEVLLGPIKYGSEFYGVEGIYTSTATGEKINAGLIFSIQGSEAQLVRIWGFPRSAGKQEPQPFELTPRPGDTFTAYYRSYTDTGSKLEVNRFEGQTITFGEKPLTAVRAPTLNGNYVMGFLVRDISGNYHYDYVDVSVNNANIATNPSTVLVPPGAAQAGFQRYESNLGFAMDYPQSWRATDTGNDRIIFAHREIDDGVYVVVDVYKFVDDDPATATSILMRELKRLVEQNGELRVNETDFRISGINGLKIEYVYPNQQGNNSYVVAIVATSPTTGWTYLIMFEAPEDKFDDQLDLFNAMLASLVIG
;
A
#
# COMPACT_ATOMS: atom_id res chain seq x y z
N GLY A 1 -19.77 -32.38 9.14
CA GLY A 1 -20.11 -30.97 9.13
C GLY A 1 -18.87 -30.20 8.81
N ASP A 2 -18.92 -29.48 7.74
CA ASP A 2 -17.77 -28.68 7.27
C ASP A 2 -17.62 -27.48 8.18
N THR A 3 -16.41 -27.19 8.55
CA THR A 3 -16.05 -26.09 9.43
C THR A 3 -15.28 -25.09 8.56
N PHE A 4 -15.64 -23.82 8.58
CA PHE A 4 -14.81 -22.77 7.96
C PHE A 4 -14.55 -21.66 8.98
N VAL A 5 -13.45 -20.98 8.81
CA VAL A 5 -12.97 -19.95 9.73
C VAL A 5 -12.93 -18.62 8.98
N ILE A 6 -13.48 -17.58 9.53
CA ILE A 6 -13.34 -16.21 9.05
C ILE A 6 -12.78 -15.39 10.21
N GLY A 7 -11.53 -14.93 10.08
CA GLY A 7 -10.80 -14.36 11.21
C GLY A 7 -10.68 -15.42 12.34
N ASP A 8 -10.83 -15.02 13.58
CA ASP A 8 -10.75 -15.93 14.73
C ASP A 8 -12.03 -16.73 15.01
N GLU A 9 -13.05 -16.66 14.15
CA GLU A 9 -14.32 -17.35 14.38
C GLU A 9 -14.44 -18.63 13.56
N ILE A 10 -14.69 -19.74 14.30
CA ILE A 10 -14.94 -21.06 13.73
C ILE A 10 -16.43 -21.24 13.53
N PHE A 11 -16.89 -21.28 12.28
CA PHE A 11 -18.28 -21.58 11.94
C PHE A 11 -18.44 -23.07 11.65
N ARG A 12 -19.38 -23.70 12.36
CA ARG A 12 -19.80 -25.08 12.08
C ARG A 12 -21.18 -25.05 11.43
N PHE A 13 -21.29 -25.66 10.28
CA PHE A 13 -22.59 -26.01 9.73
C PHE A 13 -23.16 -27.19 10.51
N GLU A 14 -24.16 -26.96 11.32
CA GLU A 14 -25.02 -28.00 11.85
C GLU A 14 -26.21 -28.17 10.91
N GLU A 15 -26.28 -29.32 10.23
CA GLU A 15 -27.51 -29.69 9.55
C GLU A 15 -28.66 -29.74 10.55
N PRO A 16 -29.85 -29.15 10.25
CA PRO A 16 -31.01 -29.29 11.13
C PRO A 16 -31.39 -30.76 11.23
N ALA A 17 -31.39 -31.25 12.43
CA ALA A 17 -31.76 -32.62 12.74
C ALA A 17 -33.21 -32.87 12.34
N GLY A 18 -33.42 -33.78 11.38
CA GLY A 18 -34.70 -34.45 11.21
C GLY A 18 -35.56 -34.02 10.00
N ALA A 19 -35.21 -34.50 8.85
CA ALA A 19 -36.19 -34.87 7.83
C ALA A 19 -35.71 -36.15 7.12
N THR A 20 -36.20 -37.26 7.61
CA THR A 20 -36.14 -38.57 6.91
C THR A 20 -36.98 -38.48 5.66
N LEU A 21 -36.34 -38.49 4.51
CA LEU A 21 -37.00 -38.68 3.20
C LEU A 21 -37.27 -40.17 2.99
N ASP A 22 -38.53 -40.50 2.86
CA ASP A 22 -39.05 -41.80 2.48
C ASP A 22 -38.77 -42.09 0.99
N PRO A 23 -38.13 -43.19 0.60
CA PRO A 23 -37.71 -43.45 -0.77
C PRO A 23 -38.75 -44.22 -1.61
N THR A 24 -40.01 -43.81 -1.64
CA THR A 24 -40.96 -44.40 -2.58
C THR A 24 -41.97 -43.39 -3.09
N LEU A 25 -41.79 -42.83 -4.27
CA LEU A 25 -42.81 -42.50 -5.24
C LEU A 25 -42.22 -42.07 -6.57
N PRO A 26 -42.90 -42.31 -7.72
CA PRO A 26 -42.28 -42.43 -9.06
C PRO A 26 -42.25 -41.12 -9.83
N VAL A 27 -41.31 -41.09 -10.80
CA VAL A 27 -41.12 -40.05 -11.81
C VAL A 27 -42.40 -39.87 -12.67
N GLY A 28 -42.90 -38.62 -12.72
CA GLY A 28 -43.99 -38.23 -13.59
C GLY A 28 -43.73 -36.89 -14.26
N SER A 29 -43.51 -36.94 -15.54
CA SER A 29 -43.68 -36.00 -16.65
C SER A 29 -44.02 -34.50 -16.36
N THR A 30 -43.22 -33.64 -16.99
CA THR A 30 -43.45 -32.21 -17.26
C THR A 30 -44.76 -31.90 -18.01
N PRO A 31 -45.38 -30.76 -17.75
CA PRO A 31 -46.13 -30.06 -18.81
C PRO A 31 -45.61 -28.64 -19.01
N ALA A 32 -45.80 -28.22 -20.27
CA ALA A 32 -45.38 -27.01 -20.94
C ALA A 32 -46.02 -25.70 -20.39
N ALA A 33 -45.30 -24.62 -20.59
CA ALA A 33 -45.74 -23.24 -20.33
C ALA A 33 -46.84 -22.79 -21.30
N PRO A 34 -47.78 -21.88 -20.86
CA PRO A 34 -48.57 -21.10 -21.79
C PRO A 34 -48.01 -19.68 -21.92
N GLY A 35 -47.90 -19.23 -23.17
CA GLY A 35 -47.50 -17.90 -23.55
C GLY A 35 -48.50 -16.80 -23.19
N TRP A 36 -48.02 -15.59 -23.00
CA TRP A 36 -48.84 -14.41 -22.90
C TRP A 36 -48.42 -13.40 -23.99
N SER A 37 -49.45 -13.02 -24.79
CA SER A 37 -49.41 -12.02 -25.85
C SER A 37 -49.47 -10.62 -25.30
N ALA A 38 -48.76 -9.70 -25.95
CA ALA A 38 -48.81 -8.27 -25.73
C ALA A 38 -50.10 -7.63 -26.30
N GLN A 39 -50.67 -6.63 -25.61
CA GLN A 39 -51.51 -5.60 -26.20
C GLN A 39 -51.27 -4.23 -25.54
N PRO A 40 -51.59 -3.11 -26.25
CA PRO A 40 -50.92 -1.83 -26.08
C PRO A 40 -51.63 -0.85 -25.15
N SER A 41 -50.89 0.16 -24.71
CA SER A 41 -51.30 1.27 -23.87
C SER A 41 -52.25 2.27 -24.58
N PRO A 42 -53.09 2.98 -23.83
CA PRO A 42 -53.56 4.34 -24.23
C PRO A 42 -52.93 5.44 -23.35
N ALA A 43 -52.74 6.59 -24.01
CA ALA A 43 -52.15 7.83 -23.52
C ALA A 43 -53.18 8.71 -22.73
N PRO A 44 -52.73 9.86 -22.19
CA PRO A 44 -53.06 10.32 -20.83
C PRO A 44 -54.23 11.28 -20.74
N ALA A 45 -54.84 11.41 -19.56
CA ALA A 45 -55.80 12.46 -19.23
C ALA A 45 -55.35 13.23 -17.96
N ASP A 46 -55.35 14.54 -18.07
CA ASP A 46 -55.13 15.53 -17.03
C ASP A 46 -56.04 15.34 -15.81
N GLY A 47 -55.48 15.45 -14.64
CA GLY A 47 -56.22 15.48 -13.41
C GLY A 47 -55.36 15.91 -12.22
N GLY A 48 -55.45 17.18 -11.88
CA GLY A 48 -54.78 17.80 -10.75
C GLY A 48 -55.18 17.17 -9.41
N PHE A 49 -54.20 16.75 -8.63
CA PHE A 49 -54.39 16.33 -7.24
C PHE A 49 -53.90 17.40 -6.29
N ARG A 50 -54.79 17.88 -5.43
CA ARG A 50 -54.47 18.68 -4.24
C ARG A 50 -54.03 17.75 -3.13
N LEU A 51 -52.89 18.05 -2.50
CA LEU A 51 -52.42 17.38 -1.30
C LEU A 51 -53.26 17.76 -0.07
N PRO A 52 -53.54 16.81 0.82
CA PRO A 52 -54.15 17.09 2.13
C PRO A 52 -53.15 17.70 3.11
N PRO A 53 -53.59 18.41 4.17
CA PRO A 53 -52.70 19.12 5.10
C PRO A 53 -51.93 18.17 6.00
N VAL A 54 -50.68 18.53 6.21
CA VAL A 54 -49.72 17.83 7.05
C VAL A 54 -50.12 17.93 8.52
N PRO A 55 -50.17 16.81 9.28
CA PRO A 55 -50.35 16.85 10.73
C PRO A 55 -49.13 17.39 11.45
N PRO A 56 -49.26 18.00 12.64
CA PRO A 56 -48.14 18.58 13.37
C PRO A 56 -47.19 17.51 13.87
N ALA A 57 -45.88 17.83 13.77
CA ALA A 57 -44.77 16.98 14.14
C ALA A 57 -44.83 16.53 15.62
N PRO A 58 -44.54 15.28 15.93
CA PRO A 58 -44.38 14.83 17.29
C PRO A 58 -43.08 15.37 17.89
N ALA A 59 -43.14 15.64 19.19
CA ALA A 59 -42.06 16.20 19.98
C ALA A 59 -40.81 15.29 19.93
N GLN A 60 -39.65 15.93 19.74
CA GLN A 60 -38.33 15.27 19.68
C GLN A 60 -38.07 14.47 20.96
N PRO A 61 -37.59 13.21 20.85
CA PRO A 61 -37.06 12.51 21.98
C PRO A 61 -35.68 13.03 22.32
N LYS A 62 -35.41 13.20 23.61
CA LYS A 62 -34.10 13.59 24.16
C LYS A 62 -33.03 12.61 23.74
N PRO A 63 -31.77 13.05 23.52
CA PRO A 63 -30.66 12.18 23.11
C PRO A 63 -30.46 11.06 24.15
N ARG A 64 -30.55 9.83 23.70
CA ARG A 64 -30.14 8.66 24.48
C ARG A 64 -28.62 8.57 24.40
N ARG A 65 -27.96 8.87 25.49
CA ARG A 65 -26.54 8.49 25.70
C ARG A 65 -26.52 6.99 25.86
N PHE A 66 -25.86 6.29 24.94
CA PHE A 66 -25.56 4.88 25.10
C PHE A 66 -24.52 4.66 26.21
N PRO A 67 -24.65 3.62 27.03
CA PRO A 67 -23.66 3.32 28.04
C PRO A 67 -22.41 2.74 27.40
N ILE A 68 -21.31 3.46 27.58
CA ILE A 68 -19.97 3.07 27.19
C ILE A 68 -19.47 2.01 28.16
N TRP A 69 -19.37 0.76 27.74
CA TRP A 69 -18.52 -0.24 28.41
C TRP A 69 -18.21 -1.41 27.48
N LEU A 70 -16.90 -1.71 27.32
CA LEU A 70 -16.24 -2.90 26.83
C LEU A 70 -16.06 -3.00 25.29
N LEU A 71 -14.80 -2.79 24.88
CA LEU A 71 -14.33 -3.18 23.58
C LEU A 71 -12.84 -3.51 23.58
N ILE A 72 -12.51 -4.68 23.17
CA ILE A 72 -11.16 -5.19 22.96
C ILE A 72 -11.04 -5.66 21.51
N GLY A 73 -9.99 -5.27 20.86
CA GLY A 73 -9.35 -6.06 19.83
C GLY A 73 -9.53 -5.63 18.39
N GLY A 74 -8.43 -5.35 17.81
CA GLY A 74 -8.02 -5.65 16.45
C GLY A 74 -8.84 -5.07 15.31
N LEU A 75 -8.27 -4.14 14.66
CA LEU A 75 -8.35 -3.82 13.26
C LEU A 75 -8.03 -2.36 13.01
N PHE A 76 -6.89 -2.11 12.50
CA PHE A 76 -6.62 -1.00 11.60
C PHE A 76 -5.13 -0.97 11.25
N THR A 77 -4.73 -1.87 10.43
CA THR A 77 -3.63 -1.60 9.53
C THR A 77 -4.25 -1.54 8.15
N CYS A 78 -4.16 -0.42 7.51
CA CYS A 78 -4.75 -0.15 6.19
C CYS A 78 -6.27 -0.07 6.14
N ILE A 79 -6.70 1.14 6.06
CA ILE A 79 -8.08 1.55 5.76
C ILE A 79 -8.47 1.21 4.32
N ILE A 80 -7.53 0.75 3.54
CA ILE A 80 -7.75 0.38 2.16
C ILE A 80 -7.24 -1.02 1.98
N LEU A 81 -8.05 -1.94 1.58
CA LEU A 81 -7.72 -3.31 1.20
C LEU A 81 -7.53 -4.31 2.34
N ALA A 82 -8.51 -4.60 3.13
CA ALA A 82 -8.60 -5.85 3.87
C ALA A 82 -9.72 -6.70 3.26
N GLY A 83 -9.36 -7.62 2.44
CA GLY A 83 -10.35 -8.48 1.84
C GLY A 83 -9.81 -9.63 1.06
N ALA A 84 -9.11 -10.48 1.68
CA ALA A 84 -9.07 -11.88 1.33
C ALA A 84 -8.31 -12.65 2.41
N VAL A 85 -8.97 -12.98 3.48
CA VAL A 85 -8.48 -14.03 4.38
C VAL A 85 -9.39 -15.22 4.17
N THR A 86 -9.08 -16.04 3.22
CA THR A 86 -9.59 -17.42 3.14
C THR A 86 -8.73 -18.29 2.20
N GLY A 87 -7.42 -18.25 2.28
CA GLY A 87 -6.55 -19.08 1.43
C GLY A 87 -5.52 -19.93 2.18
N GLY A 88 -5.00 -19.46 3.28
CA GLY A 88 -3.79 -19.98 3.90
C GLY A 88 -3.83 -21.37 4.57
N VAL A 89 -4.90 -22.14 4.53
CA VAL A 89 -5.00 -23.39 5.33
C VAL A 89 -5.00 -24.68 4.51
N MET A 90 -5.02 -24.64 3.18
CA MET A 90 -5.18 -25.89 2.38
C MET A 90 -3.92 -26.49 1.74
N LEU A 91 -2.77 -25.88 1.81
CA LEU A 91 -1.57 -26.36 1.07
C LEU A 91 -0.74 -27.47 1.75
N LEU A 92 -1.06 -27.93 2.93
CA LEU A 92 -0.22 -28.94 3.62
C LEU A 92 -0.83 -30.33 3.76
N ASN A 93 -1.84 -30.69 3.03
CA ASN A 93 -2.51 -31.99 3.24
C ASN A 93 -2.30 -33.04 2.14
N ARG A 94 -1.35 -32.86 1.24
CA ARG A 94 -1.14 -33.84 0.13
C ARG A 94 0.21 -34.54 0.04
N SER A 95 1.18 -34.27 0.87
CA SER A 95 2.39 -35.11 0.91
C SER A 95 2.24 -36.23 1.96
N GLY A 96 1.46 -37.23 1.61
CA GLY A 96 1.41 -38.47 2.33
C GLY A 96 2.66 -39.32 2.05
N ILE A 97 3.62 -39.31 2.94
CA ILE A 97 4.64 -40.38 3.01
C ILE A 97 4.41 -41.19 4.26
N ILE A 98 3.92 -42.37 4.03
CA ILE A 98 3.80 -43.46 5.00
C ILE A 98 5.20 -44.01 5.29
N ALA A 99 5.60 -43.97 6.56
CA ALA A 99 6.53 -44.95 7.09
C ALA A 99 6.14 -45.34 8.51
N GLY A 100 5.55 -46.47 8.64
CA GLY A 100 5.28 -47.09 9.93
C GLY A 100 6.56 -47.64 10.57
N GLY A 101 6.57 -47.61 11.90
CA GLY A 101 7.59 -48.27 12.68
C GLY A 101 7.47 -47.91 14.16
N SER A 102 6.59 -48.62 14.85
CA SER A 102 6.53 -48.59 16.31
C SER A 102 7.87 -49.04 16.94
N ASN A 103 8.31 -48.36 17.96
CA ASN A 103 8.68 -49.05 19.21
C ASN A 103 8.82 -48.08 20.39
N ASN A 104 8.12 -48.46 21.43
CA ASN A 104 8.20 -47.99 22.80
C ASN A 104 9.57 -48.18 23.41
N SER A 105 10.09 -47.17 24.10
CA SER A 105 10.67 -47.41 25.43
C SER A 105 10.95 -46.09 26.17
N ASN A 106 10.39 -46.03 27.38
CA ASN A 106 10.69 -45.02 28.41
C ASN A 106 12.19 -44.96 28.72
N ASN A 107 12.74 -43.75 28.83
CA ASN A 107 13.65 -43.48 29.94
C ASN A 107 13.74 -41.98 30.29
N SER A 108 13.63 -41.72 31.57
CA SER A 108 13.84 -40.46 32.26
C SER A 108 15.34 -40.13 32.35
N GLY A 109 15.73 -38.87 32.18
CA GLY A 109 17.08 -38.43 32.56
C GLY A 109 17.50 -37.09 31.99
N GLU A 110 17.53 -36.12 32.88
CA GLU A 110 18.48 -35.00 33.02
C GLU A 110 18.81 -34.08 31.82
N GLY A 111 18.56 -32.81 32.07
CA GLY A 111 18.91 -31.69 31.19
C GLY A 111 20.40 -31.53 30.96
N SER A 112 20.77 -31.39 29.71
CA SER A 112 22.06 -30.83 29.34
C SER A 112 21.78 -29.86 28.15
N GLY A 113 22.16 -28.60 28.35
CA GLY A 113 22.10 -27.56 27.34
C GLY A 113 22.82 -27.96 26.07
N ILE A 114 22.10 -27.96 24.98
CA ILE A 114 22.67 -28.12 23.64
C ILE A 114 23.03 -26.73 23.15
N SER A 115 24.33 -26.42 23.16
CA SER A 115 24.88 -25.34 22.37
C SER A 115 24.63 -25.66 20.88
N PRO A 116 24.23 -24.71 20.06
CA PRO A 116 24.11 -24.95 18.64
C PRO A 116 25.49 -25.32 18.08
N SER A 117 25.55 -26.49 17.44
CA SER A 117 26.71 -26.89 16.67
C SER A 117 26.93 -25.90 15.53
N PRO A 118 28.17 -25.45 15.29
CA PRO A 118 28.44 -24.64 14.10
C PRO A 118 28.07 -25.47 12.86
N THR A 119 27.19 -24.94 12.03
CA THR A 119 26.88 -25.48 10.73
C THR A 119 28.18 -25.49 9.91
N THR A 120 28.69 -26.69 9.65
CA THR A 120 29.78 -26.85 8.69
C THR A 120 29.32 -26.35 7.34
N PRO A 121 30.10 -25.51 6.64
CA PRO A 121 29.74 -25.12 5.26
C PRO A 121 29.61 -26.43 4.44
N PRO A 122 28.63 -26.47 3.50
CA PRO A 122 28.49 -27.61 2.64
C PRO A 122 29.81 -27.92 1.95
N PRO A 123 30.12 -29.22 1.72
CA PRO A 123 31.38 -29.61 1.06
C PRO A 123 31.44 -28.94 -0.31
N ALA A 124 32.59 -28.37 -0.65
CA ALA A 124 32.82 -27.74 -1.95
C ALA A 124 32.45 -28.74 -3.07
N ILE A 125 31.48 -28.34 -3.91
CA ILE A 125 31.06 -29.15 -5.05
C ILE A 125 32.25 -29.23 -6.02
N PRO A 126 32.65 -30.44 -6.50
CA PRO A 126 33.71 -30.52 -7.50
C PRO A 126 33.32 -29.76 -8.74
N THR A 127 34.12 -28.80 -9.19
CA THR A 127 33.85 -28.02 -10.38
C THR A 127 34.06 -28.87 -11.65
N ARG A 128 33.04 -28.89 -12.51
CA ARG A 128 33.05 -29.52 -13.83
C ARG A 128 34.17 -28.91 -14.70
N GLU A 129 34.90 -29.72 -15.46
CA GLU A 129 35.76 -29.22 -16.54
C GLU A 129 34.88 -28.68 -17.69
N LEU A 130 35.04 -27.40 -18.00
CA LEU A 130 34.28 -26.75 -19.06
C LEU A 130 34.91 -27.05 -20.44
N PRO A 131 34.10 -27.20 -21.52
CA PRO A 131 34.60 -27.30 -22.86
C PRO A 131 35.35 -26.02 -23.26
N ALA A 132 36.33 -26.16 -24.19
CA ALA A 132 37.18 -25.02 -24.61
C ALA A 132 36.43 -23.87 -25.27
N ASN A 133 35.16 -24.08 -25.68
CA ASN A 133 34.27 -23.10 -26.27
C ASN A 133 33.09 -22.74 -25.36
N ALA A 134 33.23 -22.94 -24.05
CA ALA A 134 32.21 -22.50 -23.11
C ALA A 134 32.02 -20.97 -23.20
N ALA A 135 30.76 -20.52 -23.14
CA ALA A 135 30.42 -19.11 -23.13
C ALA A 135 30.91 -18.43 -21.84
N ASP A 136 30.91 -17.10 -21.82
CA ASP A 136 31.15 -16.37 -20.58
C ASP A 136 29.96 -16.46 -19.64
N TRP A 137 28.73 -16.36 -20.20
CA TRP A 137 27.49 -16.42 -19.48
C TRP A 137 26.45 -17.34 -20.12
N THR A 138 25.67 -17.99 -19.27
CA THR A 138 24.36 -18.52 -19.62
C THR A 138 23.34 -17.95 -18.65
N ILE A 139 22.40 -17.20 -19.20
CA ILE A 139 21.26 -16.62 -18.49
C ILE A 139 20.11 -17.58 -18.65
N LEU A 140 19.70 -18.21 -17.55
CA LEU A 140 18.57 -19.13 -17.46
C LEU A 140 17.36 -18.33 -16.95
N VAL A 141 16.27 -18.33 -17.68
CA VAL A 141 15.04 -17.63 -17.31
C VAL A 141 13.91 -18.64 -17.21
N TYR A 142 13.39 -18.81 -16.01
CA TYR A 142 12.22 -19.62 -15.68
C TYR A 142 11.01 -18.71 -15.72
N LEU A 143 10.37 -18.65 -16.88
CA LEU A 143 9.36 -17.68 -17.27
C LEU A 143 7.99 -18.35 -17.21
N ASP A 144 7.34 -18.24 -16.07
CA ASP A 144 6.03 -18.83 -15.84
C ASP A 144 4.94 -17.85 -16.27
N GLY A 145 4.33 -18.12 -17.40
CA GLY A 145 3.19 -17.38 -17.95
C GLY A 145 1.91 -18.23 -17.94
N ASP A 146 1.89 -19.38 -17.22
CA ASP A 146 0.66 -20.14 -17.00
C ASP A 146 -0.23 -19.49 -15.92
N ASN A 147 -0.54 -18.21 -16.15
CA ASN A 147 -1.39 -17.40 -15.28
C ASN A 147 -1.81 -16.09 -15.98
N ASN A 148 -2.31 -15.14 -15.22
CA ASN A 148 -2.74 -13.83 -15.73
C ASN A 148 -1.60 -12.91 -16.21
N LEU A 149 -0.33 -13.29 -16.08
CA LEU A 149 0.82 -12.55 -16.59
C LEU A 149 1.33 -13.07 -17.95
N GLU A 150 0.58 -13.95 -18.62
CA GLU A 150 0.98 -14.50 -19.92
C GLU A 150 1.39 -13.44 -20.94
N ALA A 151 0.61 -12.37 -21.06
CA ALA A 151 0.90 -11.28 -21.99
C ALA A 151 2.22 -10.56 -21.66
N ASP A 152 2.51 -10.37 -20.38
CA ASP A 152 3.71 -9.72 -19.89
C ASP A 152 4.93 -10.63 -20.06
N ALA A 153 4.78 -11.95 -19.85
CA ALA A 153 5.81 -12.95 -20.13
C ALA A 153 6.24 -12.95 -21.61
N LEU A 154 5.28 -12.83 -22.53
CA LEU A 154 5.55 -12.70 -23.95
C LEU A 154 6.28 -11.40 -24.29
N ASP A 155 5.92 -10.29 -23.65
CA ASP A 155 6.56 -8.99 -23.89
C ASP A 155 8.01 -9.00 -23.38
N ASP A 156 8.29 -9.62 -22.22
CA ASP A 156 9.63 -9.77 -21.68
C ASP A 156 10.49 -10.72 -22.52
N PHE A 157 9.89 -11.80 -23.06
CA PHE A 157 10.58 -12.63 -24.05
C PHE A 157 11.02 -11.80 -25.26
N LEU A 158 10.16 -10.92 -25.76
CA LEU A 158 10.50 -10.04 -26.89
C LEU A 158 11.57 -9.02 -26.54
N GLU A 159 11.61 -8.54 -25.32
CA GLU A 159 12.71 -7.67 -24.84
C GLU A 159 14.03 -8.43 -24.85
N MET A 160 14.07 -9.65 -24.34
CA MET A 160 15.24 -10.53 -24.44
C MET A 160 15.64 -10.78 -25.91
N ALA A 161 14.66 -10.98 -26.80
CA ALA A 161 14.89 -11.18 -28.22
C ALA A 161 15.36 -9.94 -28.98
N ARG A 162 15.16 -8.71 -28.46
CA ARG A 162 15.79 -7.53 -29.05
C ARG A 162 17.31 -7.62 -29.03
N VAL A 163 17.86 -8.27 -28.02
CA VAL A 163 19.31 -8.49 -27.86
C VAL A 163 19.75 -9.82 -28.43
N GLY A 164 19.16 -10.89 -27.97
CA GLY A 164 19.44 -12.28 -28.39
C GLY A 164 20.78 -12.82 -27.90
N SER A 165 20.91 -14.14 -28.04
CA SER A 165 22.13 -14.89 -27.68
C SER A 165 23.28 -14.58 -28.62
N THR A 166 24.50 -14.66 -28.06
CA THR A 166 25.76 -14.55 -28.84
C THR A 166 26.63 -15.80 -28.60
N GLU A 167 27.84 -15.83 -29.15
CA GLU A 167 28.81 -16.88 -28.83
C GLU A 167 29.31 -16.82 -27.38
N ARG A 168 29.22 -15.64 -26.73
CA ARG A 168 29.76 -15.40 -25.39
C ARG A 168 28.67 -15.34 -24.32
N VAL A 169 27.42 -15.04 -24.70
CA VAL A 169 26.28 -14.94 -23.79
C VAL A 169 25.11 -15.72 -24.35
N HIS A 170 24.66 -16.75 -23.66
CA HIS A 170 23.46 -17.49 -24.00
C HIS A 170 22.29 -17.00 -23.18
N ILE A 171 21.15 -16.75 -23.79
CA ILE A 171 19.87 -16.45 -23.18
C ILE A 171 18.98 -17.66 -23.42
N VAL A 172 18.61 -18.35 -22.35
CA VAL A 172 17.90 -19.64 -22.39
C VAL A 172 16.66 -19.53 -21.53
N VAL A 173 15.51 -19.71 -22.17
CA VAL A 173 14.20 -19.51 -21.55
C VAL A 173 13.43 -20.83 -21.54
N GLN A 174 12.81 -21.16 -20.44
CA GLN A 174 11.65 -22.05 -20.36
C GLN A 174 10.44 -21.15 -20.13
N LEU A 175 9.53 -21.11 -21.10
CA LEU A 175 8.31 -20.33 -21.08
C LEU A 175 7.13 -21.30 -21.04
N ASP A 176 6.27 -21.12 -20.05
CA ASP A 176 4.98 -21.77 -19.98
C ASP A 176 3.87 -20.79 -20.32
N ARG A 177 2.80 -21.29 -20.92
CA ARG A 177 1.65 -20.47 -21.32
C ARG A 177 0.36 -21.16 -20.95
N ILE A 178 -0.53 -20.36 -20.34
CA ILE A 178 -1.86 -20.80 -19.96
C ILE A 178 -2.74 -20.99 -21.19
N ARG A 179 -3.59 -22.01 -21.13
CA ARG A 179 -4.77 -22.09 -21.98
C ARG A 179 -6.00 -21.74 -21.15
N SER A 180 -6.31 -20.48 -21.08
CA SER A 180 -7.56 -20.07 -20.47
C SER A 180 -8.58 -19.70 -21.53
N PRO A 181 -9.69 -20.44 -21.66
CA PRO A 181 -10.76 -20.04 -22.58
C PRO A 181 -11.48 -18.78 -22.13
N GLU A 182 -11.12 -18.21 -20.97
CA GLU A 182 -11.99 -17.27 -20.30
C GLU A 182 -11.43 -15.84 -20.18
N THR A 183 -10.11 -15.59 -19.85
CA THR A 183 -9.74 -14.24 -19.45
C THR A 183 -8.38 -13.74 -19.85
N TRP A 184 -7.35 -14.55 -19.68
CA TRP A 184 -5.96 -14.10 -19.70
C TRP A 184 -5.18 -14.56 -20.93
N ASP A 185 -5.81 -15.35 -21.77
CA ASP A 185 -5.24 -15.94 -22.97
C ASP A 185 -4.78 -14.86 -23.96
N ASP A 186 -3.51 -14.84 -24.27
CA ASP A 186 -2.91 -13.98 -25.28
C ASP A 186 -2.80 -14.71 -26.63
N GLU A 187 -3.62 -14.33 -27.59
CA GLU A 187 -3.71 -14.98 -28.90
C GLU A 187 -2.46 -14.78 -29.79
N ARG A 188 -1.43 -14.07 -29.34
CA ARG A 188 -0.20 -13.88 -30.13
C ARG A 188 0.58 -15.19 -30.32
N TYR A 189 1.39 -15.24 -31.37
CA TYR A 189 2.39 -16.28 -31.62
C TYR A 189 1.82 -17.70 -31.71
N ASP A 190 0.75 -17.87 -32.53
CA ASP A 190 0.05 -19.13 -32.76
C ASP A 190 -0.77 -19.63 -31.58
N ASN A 191 -0.89 -18.88 -30.52
CA ASN A 191 -1.67 -19.20 -29.32
C ASN A 191 -1.45 -20.65 -28.83
N TRP A 192 -0.16 -21.01 -28.68
CA TRP A 192 0.21 -22.32 -28.17
C TRP A 192 0.05 -22.39 -26.65
N GLU A 193 -0.16 -23.59 -26.14
CA GLU A 193 -0.34 -23.90 -24.72
C GLU A 193 0.77 -24.81 -24.19
N GLY A 194 1.07 -24.76 -22.87
CA GLY A 194 2.07 -25.61 -22.22
C GLY A 194 3.46 -25.01 -22.29
N THR A 195 4.49 -25.81 -22.07
CA THR A 195 5.85 -25.38 -21.82
C THR A 195 6.78 -25.59 -23.00
N LEU A 196 7.40 -24.54 -23.48
CA LEU A 196 8.44 -24.55 -24.51
C LEU A 196 9.79 -24.04 -23.97
N ARG A 197 10.89 -24.60 -24.53
CA ARG A 197 12.25 -24.13 -24.26
C ARG A 197 12.84 -23.44 -25.48
N PHE A 198 13.51 -22.33 -25.21
CA PHE A 198 14.14 -21.52 -26.24
C PHE A 198 15.60 -21.22 -25.92
N ARG A 199 16.44 -21.16 -26.95
CA ARG A 199 17.65 -20.34 -26.96
C ARG A 199 17.32 -19.08 -27.72
N VAL A 200 17.15 -17.97 -27.02
CA VAL A 200 16.62 -16.75 -27.61
C VAL A 200 17.63 -16.15 -28.58
N GLU A 201 17.26 -15.98 -29.84
CA GLU A 201 18.05 -15.33 -30.87
C GLU A 201 17.53 -13.90 -31.11
N ALA A 202 18.38 -13.01 -31.68
CA ALA A 202 17.97 -11.66 -31.97
C ALA A 202 16.81 -11.59 -32.97
N GLY A 203 15.70 -10.95 -32.56
CA GLY A 203 14.48 -10.82 -33.37
C GLY A 203 13.59 -12.08 -33.39
N MET A 204 13.84 -13.05 -32.51
CA MET A 204 13.03 -14.27 -32.38
C MET A 204 11.64 -13.93 -31.84
N GLU A 205 10.64 -14.62 -32.38
CA GLU A 205 9.28 -14.66 -31.82
C GLU A 205 9.08 -15.98 -31.05
N PRO A 206 8.34 -15.97 -29.92
CA PRO A 206 8.13 -17.16 -29.09
C PRO A 206 7.09 -18.11 -29.71
N THR A 207 7.42 -18.72 -30.83
CA THR A 207 6.57 -19.66 -31.54
C THR A 207 7.09 -21.10 -31.42
N PRO A 208 6.25 -22.15 -31.52
CA PRO A 208 6.70 -23.53 -31.46
C PRO A 208 7.78 -23.87 -32.50
N ASP A 209 7.77 -23.24 -33.68
CA ASP A 209 8.76 -23.45 -34.72
C ASP A 209 10.18 -22.96 -34.32
N HIS A 210 10.29 -22.05 -33.37
CA HIS A 210 11.56 -21.55 -32.84
C HIS A 210 12.02 -22.26 -31.56
N ALA A 211 11.15 -23.08 -30.95
CA ALA A 211 11.48 -23.79 -29.74
C ALA A 211 12.56 -24.86 -29.99
N VAL A 212 13.46 -25.03 -29.05
CA VAL A 212 14.47 -26.10 -29.06
C VAL A 212 13.94 -27.37 -28.38
N ALA A 213 12.89 -27.25 -27.59
CA ALA A 213 12.14 -28.39 -27.00
C ALA A 213 10.70 -27.97 -26.73
N ASP A 214 9.80 -28.91 -26.94
CA ASP A 214 8.39 -28.87 -26.57
C ASP A 214 8.17 -29.91 -25.47
N LEU A 215 7.73 -29.53 -24.30
CA LEU A 215 7.55 -30.40 -23.14
C LEU A 215 6.06 -30.80 -22.94
N GLY A 216 5.16 -30.13 -23.69
CA GLY A 216 3.74 -30.17 -23.37
C GLY A 216 3.47 -29.42 -22.04
N GLU A 217 2.34 -29.69 -21.44
CA GLU A 217 1.99 -29.13 -20.13
C GLU A 217 2.95 -29.62 -19.04
N THR A 218 3.50 -28.68 -18.24
CA THR A 218 4.33 -29.01 -17.09
C THR A 218 4.06 -28.03 -15.93
N ASN A 219 3.87 -28.58 -14.76
CA ASN A 219 3.68 -27.77 -13.54
C ASN A 219 4.94 -26.94 -13.21
N MET A 220 4.89 -25.63 -13.43
CA MET A 220 5.98 -24.70 -13.12
C MET A 220 6.12 -24.49 -11.61
N GLY A 221 5.10 -24.78 -10.80
CA GLY A 221 5.16 -24.82 -9.34
C GLY A 221 5.86 -26.06 -8.78
N ASP A 222 6.17 -27.09 -9.59
CA ASP A 222 6.86 -28.31 -9.14
C ASP A 222 8.38 -28.11 -9.12
N PRO A 223 9.09 -28.36 -7.98
CA PRO A 223 10.54 -28.29 -7.91
C PRO A 223 11.27 -29.24 -8.87
N ALA A 224 10.60 -30.29 -9.35
CA ALA A 224 11.18 -31.20 -10.35
C ALA A 224 11.27 -30.53 -11.72
N THR A 225 10.29 -29.72 -12.11
CA THR A 225 10.29 -28.95 -13.36
C THR A 225 11.42 -27.93 -13.36
N LEU A 226 11.57 -27.16 -12.28
CA LEU A 226 12.68 -26.21 -12.12
C LEU A 226 14.03 -26.94 -12.15
N THR A 227 14.15 -28.08 -11.46
CA THR A 227 15.38 -28.90 -11.44
C THR A 227 15.77 -29.38 -12.85
N ASP A 228 14.79 -29.87 -13.61
CA ASP A 228 15.00 -30.34 -14.97
C ASP A 228 15.45 -29.22 -15.91
N PHE A 229 14.80 -28.06 -15.85
CA PHE A 229 15.20 -26.87 -16.59
C PHE A 229 16.65 -26.47 -16.31
N LEU A 230 17.00 -26.37 -15.03
CA LEU A 230 18.36 -25.99 -14.60
C LEU A 230 19.41 -26.98 -15.13
N ILE A 231 19.17 -28.29 -14.97
CA ILE A 231 20.11 -29.31 -15.42
C ILE A 231 20.25 -29.24 -16.95
N TRP A 232 19.12 -29.19 -17.67
CA TRP A 232 19.12 -29.11 -19.14
C TRP A 232 19.85 -27.84 -19.63
N GLY A 233 19.56 -26.67 -19.07
CA GLY A 233 20.17 -25.42 -19.49
C GLY A 233 21.68 -25.37 -19.23
N ILE A 234 22.11 -25.83 -18.04
CA ILE A 234 23.54 -25.88 -17.67
C ILE A 234 24.29 -26.90 -18.55
N GLU A 235 23.69 -28.07 -18.85
CA GLU A 235 24.35 -29.10 -19.66
C GLU A 235 24.38 -28.76 -21.14
N SER A 236 23.33 -28.16 -21.68
CA SER A 236 23.19 -27.81 -23.10
C SER A 236 23.98 -26.55 -23.47
N TYR A 237 24.11 -25.58 -22.54
CA TYR A 237 24.74 -24.29 -22.77
C TYR A 237 25.84 -24.02 -21.73
N PRO A 238 26.96 -24.73 -21.80
CA PRO A 238 28.05 -24.59 -20.83
C PRO A 238 28.69 -23.22 -20.86
N ALA A 239 28.83 -22.62 -19.67
CA ALA A 239 29.41 -21.29 -19.48
C ALA A 239 30.28 -21.20 -18.24
N HIS A 240 31.09 -20.13 -18.17
CA HIS A 240 31.90 -19.81 -16.99
C HIS A 240 31.04 -19.29 -15.85
N ARG A 241 29.93 -18.61 -16.14
CA ARG A 241 29.00 -18.02 -15.19
C ARG A 241 27.56 -18.35 -15.59
N TYR A 242 26.75 -18.63 -14.60
CA TYR A 242 25.32 -18.89 -14.77
C TYR A 242 24.53 -17.88 -13.96
N ALA A 243 23.53 -17.27 -14.58
CA ALA A 243 22.43 -16.59 -13.88
C ALA A 243 21.18 -17.45 -13.96
N ILE A 244 20.42 -17.51 -12.89
CA ILE A 244 19.02 -17.96 -12.88
C ILE A 244 18.13 -16.81 -12.50
N ILE A 245 17.11 -16.53 -13.31
CA ILE A 245 16.07 -15.57 -13.00
C ILE A 245 14.74 -16.33 -12.96
N LEU A 246 14.07 -16.26 -11.82
CA LEU A 246 12.71 -16.73 -11.63
C LEU A 246 11.81 -15.53 -11.88
N TRP A 247 10.88 -15.69 -12.81
CA TRP A 247 9.96 -14.67 -13.28
C TRP A 247 8.53 -15.12 -13.10
N ASP A 248 7.73 -14.40 -12.36
CA ASP A 248 6.29 -14.54 -12.17
C ASP A 248 5.81 -13.68 -10.99
N HIS A 249 4.58 -13.97 -10.50
CA HIS A 249 4.12 -13.52 -9.19
C HIS A 249 5.08 -13.95 -8.09
N GLY A 250 5.38 -12.99 -7.21
CA GLY A 250 6.17 -13.22 -6.00
C GLY A 250 5.34 -12.97 -4.74
N ALA A 251 5.52 -13.83 -3.75
CA ALA A 251 4.75 -13.82 -2.51
C ALA A 251 5.64 -13.84 -1.25
N SER A 252 6.85 -13.27 -1.34
CA SER A 252 7.73 -13.18 -0.17
C SER A 252 8.12 -14.58 0.35
N TRP A 253 8.00 -14.84 1.65
CA TRP A 253 8.29 -16.15 2.26
C TRP A 253 7.34 -17.28 1.84
N LEU A 254 6.24 -16.97 1.18
CA LEU A 254 5.28 -17.94 0.67
C LEU A 254 5.77 -18.63 -0.60
N GLY A 255 6.51 -17.94 -1.46
CA GLY A 255 7.05 -18.53 -2.69
C GLY A 255 6.98 -17.65 -3.93
N ILE A 256 7.13 -18.29 -5.10
CA ILE A 256 7.15 -17.68 -6.43
C ILE A 256 6.73 -18.73 -7.46
N ALA A 257 6.43 -18.34 -8.68
CA ALA A 257 6.01 -19.18 -9.80
C ALA A 257 4.69 -19.91 -9.52
N SER A 258 3.60 -19.23 -9.91
CA SER A 258 2.23 -19.67 -9.70
C SER A 258 1.66 -20.22 -10.98
N ASP A 259 1.54 -21.52 -11.05
CA ASP A 259 0.95 -22.26 -12.14
C ASP A 259 -0.56 -22.42 -11.92
N ASP A 260 -1.37 -21.75 -12.73
CA ASP A 260 -2.82 -21.75 -12.59
C ASP A 260 -3.46 -23.03 -13.12
N THR A 261 -2.87 -23.68 -14.12
CA THR A 261 -3.35 -24.93 -14.67
C THR A 261 -3.23 -26.07 -13.66
N ASP A 262 -2.08 -26.18 -13.00
CA ASP A 262 -1.81 -27.20 -11.99
C ASP A 262 -2.17 -26.76 -10.56
N ASN A 263 -2.46 -25.46 -10.38
CA ASN A 263 -2.78 -24.84 -9.10
C ASN A 263 -1.69 -25.09 -8.06
N ASP A 264 -0.46 -24.77 -8.40
CA ASP A 264 0.74 -24.98 -7.59
C ASP A 264 1.63 -23.75 -7.54
N VAL A 265 2.58 -23.70 -6.59
CA VAL A 265 3.51 -22.57 -6.37
C VAL A 265 4.83 -23.11 -5.81
N LEU A 266 5.94 -22.66 -6.33
CA LEU A 266 7.26 -22.97 -5.77
C LEU A 266 7.45 -22.28 -4.42
N ASN A 267 7.41 -23.01 -3.33
CA ASN A 267 7.75 -22.50 -2.00
C ASN A 267 9.27 -22.49 -1.74
N LEU A 268 9.71 -21.78 -0.70
CA LEU A 268 11.14 -21.63 -0.40
C LEU A 268 11.90 -22.95 -0.18
N PRO A 269 11.38 -23.95 0.55
CA PRO A 269 11.97 -25.28 0.63
C PRO A 269 12.15 -25.98 -0.72
N GLU A 270 11.21 -25.84 -1.64
CA GLU A 270 11.23 -26.44 -2.98
C GLU A 270 12.28 -25.78 -3.88
N ILE A 271 12.37 -24.44 -3.87
CA ILE A 271 13.44 -23.70 -4.54
C ILE A 271 14.81 -24.19 -4.07
N SER A 272 14.99 -24.29 -2.74
CA SER A 272 16.23 -24.79 -2.14
C SER A 272 16.57 -26.20 -2.60
N SER A 273 15.56 -27.09 -2.66
CA SER A 273 15.73 -28.49 -3.12
C SER A 273 16.09 -28.58 -4.59
N ALA A 274 15.43 -27.77 -5.44
CA ALA A 274 15.70 -27.72 -6.87
C ALA A 274 17.13 -27.23 -7.16
N PHE A 275 17.55 -26.13 -6.54
CA PHE A 275 18.91 -25.60 -6.69
C PHE A 275 19.96 -26.58 -6.20
N GLN A 276 19.78 -27.15 -5.01
CA GLN A 276 20.70 -28.15 -4.48
C GLN A 276 20.85 -29.36 -5.41
N THR A 277 19.75 -29.86 -5.95
CA THR A 277 19.74 -31.01 -6.85
C THR A 277 20.43 -30.70 -8.16
N ALA A 278 20.09 -29.56 -8.78
CA ALA A 278 20.67 -29.13 -10.04
C ALA A 278 22.19 -28.90 -9.93
N LEU A 279 22.65 -28.18 -8.92
CA LEU A 279 24.08 -27.93 -8.71
C LEU A 279 24.86 -29.23 -8.45
N SER A 280 24.28 -30.15 -7.66
CA SER A 280 24.89 -31.45 -7.39
C SER A 280 25.00 -32.31 -8.65
N ARG A 281 24.02 -32.28 -9.53
CA ARG A 281 23.99 -33.09 -10.77
C ARG A 281 24.91 -32.53 -11.83
N THR A 282 24.90 -31.21 -12.01
CA THR A 282 25.69 -30.52 -13.05
C THR A 282 27.13 -30.24 -12.62
N GLN A 283 27.42 -30.36 -11.34
CA GLN A 283 28.75 -30.10 -10.74
C GLN A 283 29.26 -28.68 -11.02
N ILE A 284 28.39 -27.68 -11.09
CA ILE A 284 28.80 -26.27 -11.06
C ILE A 284 28.90 -25.79 -9.59
N GLY A 285 29.77 -24.82 -9.34
CA GLY A 285 30.05 -24.35 -7.99
C GLY A 285 28.95 -23.47 -7.36
N GLY A 286 27.98 -23.06 -8.14
CA GLY A 286 26.89 -22.14 -7.79
C GLY A 286 26.54 -21.20 -8.92
N PHE A 287 25.46 -20.47 -8.75
CA PHE A 287 25.06 -19.40 -9.66
C PHE A 287 25.88 -18.15 -9.39
N GLU A 288 26.26 -17.44 -10.42
CA GLU A 288 26.89 -16.13 -10.29
C GLU A 288 25.87 -15.08 -9.85
N LEU A 289 24.62 -15.20 -10.36
CA LEU A 289 23.51 -14.34 -10.05
C LEU A 289 22.22 -15.14 -9.92
N ILE A 290 21.42 -14.87 -8.89
CA ILE A 290 20.04 -15.36 -8.71
C ILE A 290 19.15 -14.13 -8.74
N GLY A 291 18.26 -14.06 -9.71
CA GLY A 291 17.31 -12.96 -9.90
C GLY A 291 15.89 -13.42 -9.58
N PHE A 292 15.11 -12.47 -9.10
CA PHE A 292 13.67 -12.59 -8.94
C PHE A 292 13.03 -11.37 -9.62
N ASP A 293 12.54 -11.57 -10.82
CA ASP A 293 11.70 -10.60 -11.51
C ASP A 293 10.27 -10.87 -11.06
N ALA A 294 9.99 -10.44 -9.83
CA ALA A 294 8.79 -10.81 -9.09
C ALA A 294 8.62 -9.96 -7.82
N CYS A 295 7.37 -9.77 -7.44
CA CYS A 295 6.97 -9.01 -6.26
C CYS A 295 7.58 -9.56 -4.95
N LEU A 296 8.02 -8.67 -4.03
CA LEU A 296 8.29 -8.96 -2.61
C LEU A 296 9.44 -9.92 -2.30
N MET A 297 10.25 -10.32 -3.28
CA MET A 297 11.28 -11.35 -3.09
C MET A 297 12.56 -10.83 -2.41
N ALA A 298 12.76 -9.51 -2.22
CA ALA A 298 13.86 -9.00 -1.39
C ALA A 298 13.54 -9.08 0.11
N GLN A 299 13.15 -10.28 0.54
CA GLN A 299 12.93 -10.61 1.95
C GLN A 299 14.07 -11.47 2.48
N ILE A 300 14.44 -11.27 3.75
CA ILE A 300 15.56 -12.00 4.35
C ILE A 300 15.38 -13.53 4.32
N ASP A 301 14.14 -14.02 4.40
CA ASP A 301 13.79 -15.44 4.31
C ASP A 301 14.16 -16.02 2.94
N VAL A 302 13.87 -15.28 1.87
CA VAL A 302 14.23 -15.62 0.49
C VAL A 302 15.75 -15.61 0.31
N LEU A 303 16.41 -14.50 0.72
CA LEU A 303 17.86 -14.40 0.61
C LEU A 303 18.57 -15.52 1.39
N GLN A 304 18.07 -15.87 2.59
CA GLN A 304 18.61 -16.97 3.39
C GLN A 304 18.45 -18.32 2.68
N THR A 305 17.33 -18.52 1.99
CA THR A 305 17.06 -19.75 1.23
C THR A 305 18.05 -19.94 0.09
N VAL A 306 18.34 -18.87 -0.66
CA VAL A 306 19.16 -18.97 -1.87
C VAL A 306 20.66 -18.71 -1.64
N ALA A 307 21.05 -18.17 -0.48
CA ALA A 307 22.44 -17.84 -0.17
C ALA A 307 23.46 -19.00 -0.33
N PRO A 308 23.10 -20.28 -0.07
CA PRO A 308 24.02 -21.39 -0.30
C PRO A 308 24.33 -21.68 -1.77
N TYR A 309 23.55 -21.14 -2.70
CA TYR A 309 23.54 -21.56 -4.09
C TYR A 309 24.06 -20.52 -5.08
N GLY A 310 24.24 -19.27 -4.65
CA GLY A 310 24.71 -18.17 -5.51
C GLY A 310 25.63 -17.18 -4.85
N ARG A 311 26.13 -16.23 -5.65
CA ARG A 311 27.03 -15.15 -5.18
C ARG A 311 26.29 -13.85 -4.96
N VAL A 312 25.36 -13.50 -5.85
CA VAL A 312 24.59 -12.26 -5.82
C VAL A 312 23.13 -12.58 -5.99
N ALA A 313 22.26 -11.93 -5.21
CA ALA A 313 20.81 -11.92 -5.44
C ALA A 313 20.34 -10.55 -5.89
N VAL A 314 19.36 -10.50 -6.81
CA VAL A 314 18.64 -9.27 -7.21
C VAL A 314 17.16 -9.52 -7.06
N ALA A 315 16.47 -8.64 -6.30
CA ALA A 315 15.06 -8.78 -6.00
C ALA A 315 14.42 -7.46 -5.56
N SER A 316 13.09 -7.35 -5.68
CA SER A 316 12.29 -6.24 -5.16
C SER A 316 11.76 -6.52 -3.75
N ALA A 317 11.72 -5.49 -2.92
CA ALA A 317 11.03 -5.54 -1.63
C ALA A 317 9.55 -5.12 -1.73
N GLU A 318 9.19 -4.34 -2.76
CA GLU A 318 7.82 -3.89 -3.05
C GLU A 318 7.21 -4.73 -4.19
N LEU A 319 5.95 -4.50 -4.49
CA LEU A 319 5.31 -5.02 -5.69
C LEU A 319 6.02 -4.51 -6.94
N GLU A 320 6.24 -5.38 -7.89
CA GLU A 320 6.76 -5.03 -9.21
C GLU A 320 5.60 -4.79 -10.20
N PRO A 321 5.63 -3.72 -11.00
CA PRO A 321 4.71 -3.58 -12.14
C PRO A 321 4.87 -4.73 -13.13
N ASN A 322 3.81 -5.08 -13.84
CA ASN A 322 3.83 -6.17 -14.80
C ASN A 322 4.94 -6.04 -15.88
N SER A 323 5.35 -4.82 -16.21
CA SER A 323 6.46 -4.59 -17.13
C SER A 323 7.84 -5.06 -16.63
N GLY A 324 7.92 -5.58 -15.41
CA GLY A 324 9.11 -6.24 -14.86
C GLY A 324 10.44 -5.49 -15.03
N TRP A 325 11.51 -6.24 -15.19
CA TRP A 325 12.84 -5.72 -15.44
C TRP A 325 12.99 -5.22 -16.89
N ALA A 326 13.81 -4.18 -17.11
CA ALA A 326 14.14 -3.70 -18.45
C ALA A 326 15.15 -4.65 -19.13
N TRP A 327 14.66 -5.79 -19.63
CA TRP A 327 15.48 -6.92 -20.11
C TRP A 327 16.45 -6.53 -21.21
N ASP A 328 16.01 -5.80 -22.22
CA ASP A 328 16.86 -5.34 -23.31
C ASP A 328 17.99 -4.42 -22.79
N ALA A 329 17.68 -3.52 -21.88
CA ALA A 329 18.64 -2.49 -21.44
C ALA A 329 19.83 -3.06 -20.66
N TRP A 330 19.63 -4.04 -19.76
CA TRP A 330 20.74 -4.65 -19.03
C TRP A 330 21.46 -5.75 -19.81
N LEU A 331 20.72 -6.53 -20.63
CA LEU A 331 21.31 -7.55 -21.50
C LEU A 331 22.22 -6.95 -22.57
N GLU A 332 21.86 -5.80 -23.17
CA GLU A 332 22.74 -5.06 -24.08
C GLU A 332 24.09 -4.74 -23.43
N GLN A 333 24.08 -4.32 -22.17
CA GLN A 333 25.32 -4.01 -21.45
C GLN A 333 26.14 -5.27 -21.14
N LEU A 334 25.48 -6.39 -20.80
CA LEU A 334 26.14 -7.66 -20.57
C LEU A 334 26.76 -8.21 -21.86
N VAL A 335 26.03 -8.18 -22.97
CA VAL A 335 26.52 -8.65 -24.29
C VAL A 335 27.69 -7.76 -24.78
N ALA A 336 27.63 -6.46 -24.54
CA ALA A 336 28.72 -5.54 -24.90
C ALA A 336 29.99 -5.79 -24.06
N ASN A 337 29.86 -6.24 -22.83
CA ASN A 337 30.99 -6.53 -21.93
C ASN A 337 30.75 -7.81 -21.10
N PRO A 338 30.86 -9.00 -21.70
CA PRO A 338 30.57 -10.28 -21.05
C PRO A 338 31.63 -10.74 -20.04
N ASP A 339 32.74 -10.01 -19.89
CA ASP A 339 33.76 -10.28 -18.88
C ASP A 339 33.33 -9.86 -17.46
N GLN A 340 32.26 -9.06 -17.32
CA GLN A 340 31.67 -8.65 -16.04
C GLN A 340 31.26 -9.88 -15.22
N ASP A 341 31.40 -9.79 -13.91
CA ASP A 341 30.86 -10.78 -12.96
C ASP A 341 29.50 -10.32 -12.39
N GLY A 342 28.89 -11.12 -11.51
CA GLY A 342 27.60 -10.83 -10.90
C GLY A 342 27.60 -9.54 -10.09
N PHE A 343 28.69 -9.19 -9.45
CA PHE A 343 28.84 -7.94 -8.69
C PHE A 343 28.86 -6.70 -9.58
N ALA A 344 29.31 -6.85 -10.81
CA ALA A 344 29.35 -5.74 -11.78
C ALA A 344 28.01 -5.58 -12.52
N ILE A 345 27.32 -6.68 -12.85
CA ILE A 345 26.05 -6.61 -13.61
C ILE A 345 24.83 -6.33 -12.74
N ALA A 346 24.80 -6.77 -11.47
CA ALA A 346 23.66 -6.54 -10.61
C ALA A 346 23.32 -5.05 -10.39
N PRO A 347 24.29 -4.13 -10.17
CA PRO A 347 23.98 -2.69 -10.16
C PRO A 347 23.41 -2.17 -11.48
N VAL A 348 23.76 -2.77 -12.63
CA VAL A 348 23.22 -2.38 -13.92
C VAL A 348 21.75 -2.78 -14.02
N ILE A 349 21.38 -3.99 -13.58
CA ILE A 349 19.99 -4.44 -13.51
C ILE A 349 19.19 -3.47 -12.65
N VAL A 350 19.66 -3.18 -11.44
CA VAL A 350 18.99 -2.24 -10.53
C VAL A 350 18.82 -0.86 -11.19
N GLN A 351 19.86 -0.36 -11.82
CA GLN A 351 19.84 0.98 -12.44
C GLN A 351 18.89 1.05 -13.65
N THR A 352 18.90 0.06 -14.53
CA THR A 352 18.03 0.03 -15.73
C THR A 352 16.57 -0.10 -15.33
N TYR A 353 16.26 -0.93 -14.31
CA TYR A 353 14.93 -1.02 -13.73
C TYR A 353 14.46 0.33 -13.14
N MET A 354 15.29 0.98 -12.34
CA MET A 354 14.93 2.28 -11.77
C MET A 354 14.77 3.37 -12.83
N ASP A 355 15.57 3.32 -13.89
CA ASP A 355 15.50 4.30 -14.97
C ASP A 355 14.23 4.13 -15.83
N SER A 356 13.69 2.90 -15.97
CA SER A 356 12.44 2.64 -16.70
C SER A 356 11.23 3.30 -16.03
N PHE A 357 11.24 3.43 -14.70
CA PHE A 357 10.14 4.05 -13.93
C PHE A 357 10.37 5.52 -13.58
N LYS A 358 11.54 6.07 -13.87
CA LYS A 358 11.93 7.42 -13.49
C LYS A 358 11.00 8.48 -14.07
N GLY A 359 10.44 9.32 -13.19
CA GLY A 359 9.50 10.36 -13.60
C GLY A 359 8.10 9.86 -13.96
N SER A 360 7.86 8.56 -13.87
CA SER A 360 6.54 7.98 -13.91
C SER A 360 5.72 8.41 -12.70
N ARG A 361 4.40 8.47 -12.84
CA ARG A 361 3.48 8.61 -11.69
C ARG A 361 3.48 7.35 -10.82
N ALA A 362 3.88 6.23 -11.39
CA ALA A 362 3.96 4.92 -10.76
C ALA A 362 5.37 4.63 -10.20
N ASP A 363 6.10 5.65 -9.76
CA ASP A 363 7.44 5.54 -9.16
C ASP A 363 7.36 5.03 -7.69
N GLU A 364 6.73 3.86 -7.53
CA GLU A 364 6.55 3.14 -6.25
C GLU A 364 7.42 1.89 -6.16
N VAL A 365 8.38 1.75 -7.04
CA VAL A 365 9.19 0.56 -7.21
C VAL A 365 10.40 0.54 -6.29
N THR A 366 10.89 -0.67 -5.99
CA THR A 366 12.19 -0.90 -5.35
C THR A 366 12.92 -2.02 -6.10
N LEU A 367 14.24 -1.98 -6.14
CA LEU A 367 15.04 -3.13 -6.54
C LEU A 367 16.38 -3.09 -5.81
N SER A 368 16.85 -4.24 -5.34
CA SER A 368 18.08 -4.34 -4.56
C SER A 368 18.93 -5.52 -4.99
N ALA A 369 20.24 -5.35 -4.89
CA ALA A 369 21.21 -6.40 -5.10
C ALA A 369 21.98 -6.66 -3.80
N PHE A 370 22.18 -7.94 -3.44
CA PHE A 370 22.84 -8.37 -2.22
C PHE A 370 23.95 -9.37 -2.48
N ASP A 371 25.06 -9.21 -1.74
CA ASP A 371 26.12 -10.22 -1.63
C ASP A 371 25.63 -11.38 -0.74
N LEU A 372 25.32 -12.50 -1.36
CA LEU A 372 24.79 -13.67 -0.67
C LEU A 372 25.77 -14.28 0.33
N SER A 373 27.07 -14.04 0.19
CA SER A 373 28.07 -14.46 1.16
C SER A 373 27.93 -13.78 2.54
N GLN A 374 27.25 -12.63 2.58
CA GLN A 374 27.02 -11.85 3.81
C GLN A 374 25.69 -12.17 4.49
N VAL A 375 24.78 -12.91 3.85
CA VAL A 375 23.42 -13.18 4.37
C VAL A 375 23.46 -13.85 5.74
N ASN A 376 24.38 -14.80 5.96
CA ASN A 376 24.55 -15.41 7.28
C ASN A 376 24.94 -14.40 8.37
N ASN A 377 25.67 -13.33 8.02
CA ASN A 377 26.01 -12.27 8.97
C ASN A 377 24.76 -11.45 9.33
N ILE A 378 23.86 -11.20 8.35
CA ILE A 378 22.57 -10.54 8.58
C ILE A 378 21.70 -11.40 9.49
N VAL A 379 21.55 -12.70 9.19
CA VAL A 379 20.78 -13.65 10.00
C VAL A 379 21.27 -13.72 11.45
N ASN A 380 22.59 -13.79 11.65
CA ASN A 380 23.20 -13.75 12.99
C ASN A 380 22.94 -12.40 13.70
N GLY A 381 22.94 -11.31 12.96
CA GLY A 381 22.60 -9.98 13.46
C GLY A 381 21.14 -9.90 13.91
N ILE A 382 20.22 -10.46 13.11
CA ILE A 382 18.79 -10.58 13.45
C ILE A 382 18.60 -11.41 14.70
N ASP A 383 19.27 -12.57 14.82
CA ASP A 383 19.20 -13.41 16.01
C ASP A 383 19.66 -12.65 17.27
N THR A 384 20.80 -11.97 17.18
CA THR A 384 21.33 -11.16 18.29
C THR A 384 20.39 -10.03 18.71
N LEU A 385 19.79 -9.35 17.74
CA LEU A 385 18.79 -8.31 17.98
C LEU A 385 17.52 -8.92 18.58
N ALA A 386 16.99 -9.99 18.00
CA ALA A 386 15.77 -10.67 18.46
C ALA A 386 15.87 -11.14 19.91
N GLN A 387 16.97 -11.77 20.28
CA GLN A 387 17.26 -12.13 21.69
C GLN A 387 17.28 -10.92 22.61
N THR A 388 17.78 -9.79 22.14
CA THR A 388 17.82 -8.56 22.93
C THR A 388 16.44 -7.95 23.06
N LEU A 389 15.70 -7.86 21.96
CA LEU A 389 14.31 -7.40 21.94
C LEU A 389 13.43 -8.27 22.86
N GLN A 390 13.54 -9.59 22.76
CA GLN A 390 12.81 -10.53 23.61
C GLN A 390 13.06 -10.29 25.11
N ARG A 391 14.33 -10.14 25.50
CA ARG A 391 14.69 -9.89 26.92
C ARG A 391 14.18 -8.56 27.44
N GLU A 392 14.14 -7.53 26.60
CA GLU A 392 13.83 -6.17 27.01
C GLU A 392 12.41 -5.73 26.59
N VAL A 393 11.60 -6.66 26.04
CA VAL A 393 10.29 -6.35 25.47
C VAL A 393 9.37 -5.62 26.44
N GLN A 394 9.31 -6.03 27.70
CA GLN A 394 8.45 -5.41 28.72
C GLN A 394 8.80 -3.93 28.99
N GLN A 395 10.06 -3.57 28.88
CA GLN A 395 10.53 -2.19 29.13
C GLN A 395 10.54 -1.34 27.88
N SER A 396 10.70 -1.97 26.72
CA SER A 396 10.82 -1.30 25.42
C SER A 396 9.60 -1.50 24.51
N TYR A 397 8.50 -2.04 25.05
CA TYR A 397 7.32 -2.38 24.28
C TYR A 397 6.80 -1.20 23.45
N ASN A 398 6.65 -0.02 24.08
CA ASN A 398 6.26 1.20 23.39
C ASN A 398 7.22 1.56 22.26
N ALA A 399 8.52 1.61 22.53
CA ALA A 399 9.52 1.96 21.52
C ALA A 399 9.52 1.00 20.32
N ILE A 400 9.39 -0.31 20.59
CA ILE A 400 9.31 -1.35 19.55
C ILE A 400 8.03 -1.19 18.74
N GLY A 401 6.88 -1.04 19.41
CA GLY A 401 5.59 -0.92 18.77
C GLY A 401 5.43 0.36 17.96
N GLN A 402 5.95 1.49 18.47
CA GLN A 402 6.01 2.75 17.73
C GLN A 402 6.92 2.62 16.50
N ALA A 403 8.11 2.06 16.65
CA ALA A 403 9.00 1.80 15.51
C ALA A 403 8.31 0.92 14.47
N ARG A 404 7.62 -0.18 14.90
CA ARG A 404 6.87 -1.05 13.98
C ARG A 404 5.73 -0.32 13.27
N SER A 405 4.97 0.51 14.00
CA SER A 405 3.79 1.21 13.45
C SER A 405 4.16 2.21 12.36
N PHE A 406 5.36 2.78 12.42
CA PHE A 406 5.80 3.82 11.48
C PHE A 406 6.86 3.35 10.48
N THR A 407 7.27 2.09 10.57
CA THR A 407 8.14 1.49 9.56
C THR A 407 7.43 1.42 8.21
N ASN A 408 8.18 1.69 7.13
CA ASN A 408 7.69 1.47 5.78
C ASN A 408 7.25 0.00 5.62
N VAL A 409 6.03 -0.20 5.14
CA VAL A 409 5.47 -1.52 4.82
C VAL A 409 5.46 -1.69 3.32
N TYR A 410 5.69 -2.90 2.86
CA TYR A 410 5.62 -3.29 1.46
C TYR A 410 4.28 -3.93 1.15
N ALA A 411 3.85 -3.84 -0.09
CA ALA A 411 2.50 -4.20 -0.50
C ALA A 411 1.45 -3.62 0.47
N PRO A 412 1.40 -2.29 0.67
CA PRO A 412 0.60 -1.69 1.75
C PRO A 412 -0.88 -2.03 1.64
N ALA A 413 -1.34 -2.27 0.44
CA ALA A 413 -2.68 -2.73 0.16
C ALA A 413 -2.97 -4.16 0.68
N TYR A 414 -1.93 -4.93 0.97
CA TYR A 414 -1.95 -6.33 1.44
C TYR A 414 -1.11 -6.52 2.69
N SER A 415 -0.89 -5.46 3.42
CA SER A 415 0.02 -5.50 4.56
C SER A 415 -0.41 -6.50 5.63
N GLU A 416 -1.68 -6.88 5.65
CA GLU A 416 -2.21 -7.92 6.55
C GLU A 416 -1.90 -9.35 6.06
N ASP A 417 -1.74 -9.54 4.74
CA ASP A 417 -1.41 -10.84 4.16
C ASP A 417 0.10 -11.12 4.24
N PHE A 418 0.93 -10.18 3.79
CA PHE A 418 2.38 -10.38 3.75
C PHE A 418 3.09 -9.95 5.01
N ASN A 419 2.59 -8.94 5.72
CA ASN A 419 3.20 -8.38 6.93
C ASN A 419 4.70 -8.08 6.79
N ALA A 420 5.11 -7.68 5.57
CA ALA A 420 6.49 -7.37 5.22
C ALA A 420 6.79 -5.91 5.56
N ILE A 421 7.78 -5.69 6.41
CA ILE A 421 8.28 -4.35 6.76
C ILE A 421 9.70 -4.17 6.28
N ASP A 422 10.09 -2.92 6.01
CA ASP A 422 11.48 -2.58 5.72
C ASP A 422 12.34 -2.74 6.97
N LEU A 423 13.22 -3.72 6.98
CA LEU A 423 14.09 -3.99 8.12
C LEU A 423 15.06 -2.83 8.41
N PRO A 424 15.82 -2.28 7.45
CA PRO A 424 16.67 -1.12 7.71
C PRO A 424 15.91 0.09 8.27
N HIS A 425 14.73 0.41 7.76
CA HIS A 425 13.93 1.51 8.28
C HIS A 425 13.48 1.24 9.73
N PHE A 426 12.98 0.04 10.03
CA PHE A 426 12.66 -0.36 11.40
C PHE A 426 13.84 -0.14 12.36
N LEU A 427 15.05 -0.56 11.95
CA LEU A 427 16.27 -0.38 12.75
C LEU A 427 16.59 1.10 13.00
N THR A 428 16.35 1.97 12.01
CA THR A 428 16.58 3.43 12.17
C THR A 428 15.54 4.12 13.07
N LEU A 429 14.35 3.54 13.20
CA LEU A 429 13.29 4.07 14.04
C LEU A 429 13.45 3.74 15.52
N LEU A 430 14.07 2.61 15.86
CA LEU A 430 14.26 2.20 17.26
C LEU A 430 14.96 3.27 18.14
N PRO A 431 16.08 3.91 17.71
CA PRO A 431 16.65 5.03 18.46
C PRO A 431 15.73 6.25 18.53
N GLN A 432 15.00 6.55 17.49
CA GLN A 432 14.07 7.68 17.43
C GLN A 432 12.90 7.50 18.41
N GLN A 433 12.46 6.24 18.62
CA GLN A 433 11.44 5.86 19.60
C GLN A 433 12.02 5.61 21.00
N ARG A 434 13.26 6.00 21.25
CA ARG A 434 13.92 5.91 22.56
C ARG A 434 14.01 4.49 23.12
N ALA A 435 14.21 3.50 22.24
CA ALA A 435 14.57 2.17 22.66
C ALA A 435 15.83 2.18 23.55
N SER A 436 16.02 1.14 24.34
CA SER A 436 17.18 1.06 25.22
C SER A 436 18.49 1.12 24.43
N SER A 437 19.56 1.61 25.07
CA SER A 437 20.87 1.69 24.41
C SER A 437 21.36 0.33 23.91
N THR A 438 21.03 -0.76 24.61
CA THR A 438 21.39 -2.12 24.19
C THR A 438 20.68 -2.50 22.88
N ILE A 439 19.39 -2.21 22.75
CA ILE A 439 18.62 -2.41 21.52
C ILE A 439 19.21 -1.55 20.40
N VAL A 440 19.44 -0.27 20.66
CA VAL A 440 20.00 0.69 19.69
C VAL A 440 21.36 0.24 19.17
N ASP A 441 22.24 -0.25 20.06
CA ASP A 441 23.56 -0.74 19.65
C ASP A 441 23.45 -1.96 18.74
N ARG A 442 22.52 -2.90 19.02
CA ARG A 442 22.27 -4.07 18.16
C ARG A 442 21.62 -3.70 16.84
N ALA A 443 20.67 -2.78 16.86
CA ALA A 443 20.03 -2.26 15.65
C ALA A 443 21.07 -1.60 14.72
N ASN A 444 21.94 -0.73 15.25
CA ASN A 444 23.00 -0.09 14.48
C ASN A 444 24.02 -1.10 13.91
N GLN A 445 24.39 -2.14 14.68
CA GLN A 445 25.29 -3.20 14.20
C GLN A 445 24.67 -3.99 13.04
N LEU A 446 23.38 -4.37 13.17
CA LEU A 446 22.67 -5.07 12.10
C LEU A 446 22.50 -4.18 10.87
N LEU A 447 22.13 -2.92 11.05
CA LEU A 447 22.02 -1.96 9.94
C LEU A 447 23.34 -1.85 9.17
N GLN A 448 24.46 -1.71 9.87
CA GLN A 448 25.77 -1.69 9.23
C GLN A 448 26.09 -2.99 8.47
N THR A 449 25.67 -4.15 9.00
CA THR A 449 25.85 -5.43 8.32
C THR A 449 25.05 -5.52 7.04
N ILE A 450 23.80 -5.04 7.05
CA ILE A 450 22.93 -4.98 5.87
C ILE A 450 23.55 -4.04 4.82
N GLU A 451 24.01 -2.86 5.22
CA GLU A 451 24.66 -1.90 4.34
C GLU A 451 25.90 -2.47 3.64
N GLN A 452 26.69 -3.31 4.36
CA GLN A 452 27.86 -3.98 3.79
C GLN A 452 27.49 -5.09 2.82
N ALA A 453 26.37 -5.75 3.01
CA ALA A 453 25.88 -6.82 2.14
C ALA A 453 25.19 -6.28 0.88
N ARG A 454 24.65 -5.08 0.94
CA ARG A 454 23.90 -4.45 -0.15
C ARG A 454 24.85 -3.89 -1.20
N ILE A 455 24.85 -4.50 -2.40
CA ILE A 455 25.69 -4.11 -3.56
C ILE A 455 25.11 -2.88 -4.25
N ALA A 456 23.80 -2.90 -4.48
CA ALA A 456 23.05 -1.81 -5.09
C ALA A 456 21.63 -1.74 -4.51
N HIS A 457 21.03 -0.58 -4.57
CA HIS A 457 19.65 -0.37 -4.15
C HIS A 457 19.08 0.84 -4.90
N GLY A 458 17.88 0.68 -5.40
CA GLY A 458 17.04 1.73 -5.94
C GLY A 458 15.69 1.73 -5.28
N ALA A 459 15.14 2.91 -5.04
CA ALA A 459 13.79 3.10 -4.54
C ALA A 459 13.18 4.32 -5.22
N GLY A 460 11.95 4.20 -5.67
CA GLY A 460 11.19 5.27 -6.22
C GLY A 460 10.91 6.37 -5.19
N ARG A 461 10.47 7.52 -5.66
CA ARG A 461 10.27 8.71 -4.79
C ARG A 461 9.26 8.47 -3.65
N TYR A 462 8.42 7.45 -3.74
CA TYR A 462 7.41 7.12 -2.74
C TYR A 462 7.88 6.07 -1.72
N HIS A 463 9.11 5.57 -1.89
CA HIS A 463 9.77 4.65 -0.97
C HIS A 463 11.14 5.17 -0.52
N ARG A 464 11.25 6.49 -0.30
CA ARG A 464 12.52 7.15 0.08
C ARG A 464 13.16 6.60 1.35
N GLU A 465 12.34 6.06 2.26
CA GLU A 465 12.79 5.44 3.51
C GLU A 465 13.18 3.97 3.32
N SER A 466 12.96 3.41 2.14
CA SER A 466 13.28 2.01 1.87
C SER A 466 14.76 1.75 1.98
N GLY A 467 15.12 0.72 2.72
CA GLY A 467 16.45 0.14 2.72
C GLY A 467 16.54 -1.12 1.86
N GLY A 468 15.44 -1.52 1.21
CA GLY A 468 15.40 -2.55 0.18
C GLY A 468 15.54 -3.99 0.67
N LEU A 469 15.38 -4.25 1.97
CA LEU A 469 15.33 -5.59 2.55
C LEU A 469 14.16 -5.69 3.51
N SER A 470 13.25 -6.60 3.27
CA SER A 470 12.10 -6.80 4.14
C SER A 470 12.29 -7.94 5.15
N ILE A 471 11.47 -7.89 6.20
CA ILE A 471 11.33 -8.96 7.20
C ILE A 471 9.86 -9.09 7.59
N TYR A 472 9.44 -10.31 7.91
CA TYR A 472 8.10 -10.59 8.41
C TYR A 472 7.92 -10.08 9.84
N PHE A 473 7.00 -9.12 10.05
CA PHE A 473 6.65 -8.59 11.37
C PHE A 473 5.17 -8.13 11.38
N PRO A 474 4.21 -9.00 11.64
CA PRO A 474 2.81 -8.65 11.86
C PRO A 474 2.65 -7.59 12.95
N GLN A 475 1.77 -6.63 12.73
CA GLN A 475 1.55 -5.58 13.71
C GLN A 475 0.81 -6.11 14.95
N LEU A 476 -0.09 -7.06 14.77
CA LEU A 476 -0.95 -7.63 15.79
C LEU A 476 -0.83 -9.15 15.83
N ALA A 477 -1.14 -9.75 16.97
CA ALA A 477 -1.06 -11.20 17.16
C ALA A 477 -1.99 -11.99 16.22
N GLU A 478 -3.16 -11.44 15.94
CA GLU A 478 -4.15 -12.07 15.04
C GLU A 478 -3.72 -12.13 13.57
N LEU A 479 -2.74 -11.31 13.19
CA LEU A 479 -2.16 -11.30 11.85
C LEU A 479 -0.96 -12.25 11.71
N TYR A 480 -0.59 -12.95 12.78
CA TYR A 480 0.53 -13.89 12.75
C TYR A 480 0.15 -15.19 12.05
N ALA A 481 0.82 -15.52 10.96
CA ALA A 481 0.60 -16.76 10.23
C ALA A 481 1.38 -17.93 10.83
N GLU A 482 0.70 -18.89 11.43
CA GLU A 482 1.31 -20.09 12.06
C GLU A 482 2.15 -20.94 11.07
N MET A 483 1.85 -20.82 9.76
CA MET A 483 2.62 -21.53 8.73
C MET A 483 4.00 -20.93 8.51
N TYR A 484 4.25 -19.67 8.90
CA TYR A 484 5.55 -19.00 8.78
C TYR A 484 6.69 -19.83 9.39
N GLU A 485 6.48 -20.46 10.56
CA GLU A 485 7.47 -21.31 11.21
C GLU A 485 7.93 -22.49 10.35
N ARG A 486 7.06 -22.98 9.47
CA ARG A 486 7.33 -24.16 8.64
C ARG A 486 7.82 -23.80 7.25
N ALA A 487 7.28 -22.76 6.68
CA ALA A 487 7.58 -22.33 5.32
C ALA A 487 8.92 -21.55 5.26
N SER A 488 9.24 -20.76 6.30
CA SER A 488 10.44 -19.92 6.32
C SER A 488 11.63 -20.57 7.03
N PRO A 489 12.87 -20.32 6.58
CA PRO A 489 14.09 -20.73 7.29
C PRO A 489 14.41 -19.85 8.51
N LEU A 490 13.96 -18.58 8.54
CA LEU A 490 14.37 -17.60 9.55
C LEU A 490 13.95 -17.97 10.97
N PRO A 491 12.72 -18.43 11.27
CA PRO A 491 12.32 -18.86 12.61
C PRO A 491 13.18 -19.99 13.17
N ARG A 492 13.65 -20.88 12.31
CA ARG A 492 14.52 -22.01 12.73
C ARG A 492 15.96 -21.61 12.95
N ALA A 493 16.40 -20.49 12.38
CA ALA A 493 17.77 -20.00 12.43
C ALA A 493 17.99 -18.93 13.50
N THR A 494 16.92 -18.27 13.97
CA THR A 494 16.99 -17.09 14.84
C THR A 494 15.92 -17.14 15.93
N ALA A 495 16.08 -16.28 16.95
CA ALA A 495 15.06 -16.04 17.99
C ALA A 495 13.99 -15.02 17.53
N TRP A 496 13.81 -14.79 16.22
CA TRP A 496 12.88 -13.77 15.73
C TRP A 496 11.43 -14.09 16.06
N GLU A 497 11.02 -15.33 15.88
CA GLU A 497 9.69 -15.80 16.23
C GLU A 497 9.41 -15.70 17.72
N GLU A 498 10.33 -16.16 18.56
CA GLU A 498 10.19 -16.07 20.02
C GLU A 498 10.08 -14.61 20.49
N PHE A 499 10.78 -13.70 19.80
CA PHE A 499 10.60 -12.28 20.03
C PHE A 499 9.20 -11.82 19.65
N LEU A 500 8.68 -12.17 18.46
CA LEU A 500 7.34 -11.80 18.02
C LEU A 500 6.27 -12.27 19.03
N ARG A 501 6.34 -13.53 19.43
CA ARG A 501 5.42 -14.08 20.45
C ARG A 501 5.54 -13.35 21.79
N ALA A 502 6.75 -13.02 22.23
CA ALA A 502 6.95 -12.25 23.45
C ALA A 502 6.42 -10.81 23.33
N TYR A 503 6.56 -10.20 22.15
CA TYR A 503 6.03 -8.87 21.85
C TYR A 503 4.50 -8.85 21.94
N TYR A 504 3.80 -9.79 21.32
CA TYR A 504 2.34 -9.88 21.39
C TYR A 504 1.85 -10.18 22.80
N GLN A 505 2.56 -11.03 23.54
CA GLN A 505 2.25 -11.30 24.93
C GLN A 505 2.41 -10.05 25.81
N ALA A 506 3.43 -9.24 25.58
CA ALA A 506 3.63 -7.98 26.28
C ALA A 506 2.47 -7.00 26.06
N GLY A 507 1.94 -6.91 24.84
CA GLY A 507 0.80 -6.09 24.47
C GLY A 507 -0.52 -6.51 25.12
N SER A 508 -0.65 -7.78 25.52
CA SER A 508 -1.85 -8.29 26.19
C SER A 508 -1.96 -7.89 27.67
N VAL A 509 -0.89 -7.41 28.27
CA VAL A 509 -0.86 -6.97 29.68
C VAL A 509 -1.34 -5.54 29.78
N ALA A 510 -2.40 -5.31 30.54
CA ALA A 510 -3.18 -4.09 30.72
C ALA A 510 -2.45 -2.76 30.46
N VAL A 511 -2.67 -2.22 29.30
CA VAL A 511 -2.30 -0.85 28.93
C VAL A 511 -3.51 0.06 29.17
N GLN A 512 -3.25 1.31 29.53
CA GLN A 512 -4.33 2.29 29.60
C GLN A 512 -4.86 2.53 28.18
N ARG A 513 -6.10 2.08 27.93
CA ARG A 513 -6.73 2.23 26.61
C ARG A 513 -6.75 3.69 26.19
N PRO A 514 -6.53 3.97 24.91
CA PRO A 514 -6.64 5.33 24.41
C PRO A 514 -8.11 5.81 24.51
N THR A 515 -8.29 7.10 24.64
CA THR A 515 -9.61 7.73 24.76
C THR A 515 -9.72 8.98 23.89
N ILE A 516 -10.91 9.22 23.37
CA ILE A 516 -11.31 10.47 22.75
C ILE A 516 -12.36 11.11 23.65
N SER A 517 -12.25 12.42 23.85
CA SER A 517 -13.15 13.16 24.74
C SER A 517 -13.25 14.61 24.30
N ASN A 518 -14.14 15.39 24.98
CA ASN A 518 -14.29 16.84 24.79
C ASN A 518 -14.61 17.22 23.33
N LEU A 519 -15.43 16.44 22.64
CA LEU A 519 -15.87 16.77 21.29
C LEU A 519 -16.70 18.06 21.31
N VAL A 520 -16.29 19.05 20.54
CA VAL A 520 -16.98 20.31 20.35
C VAL A 520 -17.05 20.65 18.88
N ILE A 521 -18.25 20.85 18.37
CA ILE A 521 -18.48 21.30 17.01
C ILE A 521 -18.93 22.75 16.98
N ASN A 522 -18.40 23.52 16.04
CA ASN A 522 -18.76 24.94 15.90
C ASN A 522 -20.16 25.15 15.29
N ARG A 523 -20.64 24.19 14.51
CA ARG A 523 -21.99 24.24 13.90
C ARG A 523 -22.51 22.84 13.56
N GLU A 524 -23.81 22.65 13.68
CA GLU A 524 -24.48 21.38 13.39
C GLU A 524 -25.02 21.31 11.94
N VAL A 525 -25.09 22.42 11.22
CA VAL A 525 -25.55 22.51 9.83
C VAL A 525 -24.41 22.97 8.94
N VAL A 526 -24.05 22.14 7.98
CA VAL A 526 -22.87 22.28 7.12
C VAL A 526 -23.27 22.43 5.68
N SER A 527 -22.52 23.20 4.91
CA SER A 527 -22.60 23.24 3.46
C SER A 527 -21.23 23.57 2.88
N VAL A 528 -21.07 23.47 1.56
CA VAL A 528 -19.80 23.82 0.89
C VAL A 528 -19.35 25.26 1.14
N ASN A 529 -20.27 26.14 1.51
CA ASN A 529 -19.98 27.55 1.83
C ASN A 529 -19.88 27.81 3.35
N THR A 530 -20.16 26.80 4.18
CA THR A 530 -20.17 26.92 5.63
C THR A 530 -19.65 25.61 6.24
N PRO A 531 -18.33 25.36 6.20
CA PRO A 531 -17.73 24.15 6.76
C PRO A 531 -17.94 24.02 8.26
N ALA A 532 -17.96 22.80 8.76
CA ALA A 532 -17.92 22.52 10.20
C ALA A 532 -16.50 22.25 10.66
N HIS A 533 -16.22 22.65 11.88
CA HIS A 533 -14.97 22.33 12.58
C HIS A 533 -15.30 21.56 13.85
N LEU A 534 -14.78 20.36 13.93
CA LEU A 534 -14.86 19.51 15.13
C LEU A 534 -13.51 19.54 15.83
N THR A 535 -13.54 19.81 17.11
CA THR A 535 -12.36 19.65 17.98
C THR A 535 -12.62 18.54 19.00
N GLY A 536 -11.54 17.92 19.46
CA GLY A 536 -11.60 16.87 20.46
C GLY A 536 -10.25 16.73 21.15
N THR A 537 -10.20 15.86 22.13
CA THR A 537 -8.96 15.54 22.84
C THR A 537 -8.73 14.04 22.75
N VAL A 538 -7.56 13.62 22.31
CA VAL A 538 -7.11 12.24 22.41
C VAL A 538 -6.13 12.10 23.56
N ALA A 539 -6.30 11.07 24.38
CA ALA A 539 -5.40 10.73 25.49
C ALA A 539 -5.13 9.23 25.51
N GLY A 540 -3.91 8.86 25.85
CA GLY A 540 -3.47 7.47 25.98
C GLY A 540 -1.96 7.36 25.97
N SER A 541 -1.46 6.24 26.49
CA SER A 541 -0.09 5.80 26.22
C SER A 541 -0.10 4.91 24.97
N ASP A 542 1.01 4.79 24.28
CA ASP A 542 1.21 3.84 23.21
C ASP A 542 0.30 4.04 21.98
N ILE A 543 -0.15 5.28 21.72
CA ILE A 543 -0.96 5.62 20.55
C ILE A 543 -0.16 5.33 19.28
N ALA A 544 -0.69 4.48 18.40
CA ALA A 544 -0.14 4.21 17.08
C ALA A 544 -0.72 5.17 16.04
N TYR A 545 -2.06 5.21 15.93
CA TYR A 545 -2.73 5.98 14.90
C TYR A 545 -3.92 6.74 15.46
N VAL A 546 -4.13 7.92 14.91
CA VAL A 546 -5.37 8.69 15.08
C VAL A 546 -5.95 8.97 13.71
N PHE A 547 -7.24 8.76 13.57
CA PHE A 547 -7.97 8.98 12.34
C PHE A 547 -9.07 10.01 12.55
N GLN A 548 -9.34 10.77 11.52
CA GLN A 548 -10.56 11.54 11.34
C GLN A 548 -11.47 10.83 10.36
N PHE A 549 -12.77 10.90 10.57
CA PHE A 549 -13.73 10.30 9.65
C PHE A 549 -15.02 11.11 9.51
N ILE A 550 -15.63 10.97 8.34
CA ILE A 550 -16.99 11.40 8.04
C ILE A 550 -17.78 10.15 7.68
N GLY A 551 -18.98 10.03 8.21
CA GLY A 551 -19.83 8.90 7.95
C GLY A 551 -21.32 9.23 7.91
N ILE A 552 -22.10 8.26 7.46
CA ILE A 552 -23.57 8.31 7.43
C ILE A 552 -24.07 7.34 8.50
N PRO A 553 -24.85 7.82 9.48
CA PRO A 553 -25.45 6.92 10.47
C PRO A 553 -26.46 6.00 9.80
N ASN A 554 -26.40 4.72 10.11
CA ASN A 554 -27.28 3.70 9.58
C ASN A 554 -28.07 3.03 10.69
N ASP A 555 -29.20 3.63 11.05
CA ASP A 555 -30.06 3.15 12.15
C ASP A 555 -30.59 1.72 11.97
N ARG A 556 -30.62 1.22 10.74
CA ARG A 556 -31.10 -0.16 10.46
C ARG A 556 -30.07 -1.21 10.84
N ARG A 557 -28.79 -0.88 10.74
CA ARG A 557 -27.66 -1.76 11.03
C ARG A 557 -26.96 -1.43 12.34
N ASP A 558 -27.31 -0.32 12.94
CA ASP A 558 -26.61 0.26 14.11
C ASP A 558 -25.11 0.50 13.80
N THR A 559 -24.84 1.07 12.63
CA THR A 559 -23.50 1.29 12.10
C THR A 559 -23.30 2.73 11.66
N VAL A 560 -22.02 3.12 11.46
CA VAL A 560 -21.63 4.33 10.74
C VAL A 560 -20.99 3.91 9.43
N ASP A 561 -21.64 4.23 8.33
CA ASP A 561 -21.12 3.97 6.98
C ASP A 561 -20.16 5.10 6.58
N LEU A 562 -18.88 4.77 6.38
CA LEU A 562 -17.83 5.76 6.13
C LEU A 562 -17.88 6.30 4.70
N ILE A 563 -17.72 7.61 4.56
CA ILE A 563 -17.55 8.30 3.27
C ILE A 563 -16.19 8.99 3.14
N GLN A 564 -15.54 9.32 4.26
CA GLN A 564 -14.18 9.83 4.30
C GLN A 564 -13.46 9.29 5.52
N VAL A 565 -12.15 9.07 5.36
CA VAL A 565 -11.25 8.71 6.45
C VAL A 565 -9.86 9.22 6.11
N ASP A 566 -9.13 9.72 7.10
CA ASP A 566 -7.75 10.14 6.93
C ASP A 566 -7.00 10.06 8.25
N PHE A 567 -5.67 10.06 8.18
CA PHE A 567 -4.83 10.10 9.37
C PHE A 567 -4.77 11.51 9.96
N ILE A 568 -4.70 11.59 11.29
CA ILE A 568 -4.27 12.78 12.00
C ILE A 568 -2.86 12.55 12.50
N TYR A 569 -2.00 13.52 12.24
CA TYR A 569 -0.60 13.49 12.67
C TYR A 569 -0.45 14.29 13.96
N PRO A 570 0.40 13.85 14.91
CA PRO A 570 0.67 14.63 16.12
C PRO A 570 1.33 15.96 15.76
N PRO A 571 1.10 17.01 16.58
CA PRO A 571 1.73 18.30 16.35
C PRO A 571 3.25 18.19 16.23
N GLY A 572 3.83 18.86 15.25
CA GLY A 572 5.27 18.82 14.98
C GLY A 572 5.77 17.65 14.17
N THR A 573 4.89 16.75 13.75
CA THR A 573 5.23 15.66 12.83
C THR A 573 5.20 16.15 11.39
N ILE A 574 6.25 15.81 10.64
CA ILE A 574 6.27 15.97 9.19
C ILE A 574 5.97 14.59 8.60
N PRO A 575 4.85 14.38 7.93
CA PRO A 575 4.58 13.14 7.23
C PRO A 575 5.75 12.79 6.31
N GLY A 576 6.19 11.53 6.35
CA GLY A 576 7.30 11.02 5.53
C GLY A 576 8.72 11.35 6.03
N ASN A 577 8.92 12.28 6.97
CA ASN A 577 10.26 12.66 7.44
C ASN A 577 10.48 12.58 8.95
N GLN A 578 9.45 12.48 9.75
CA GLN A 578 9.57 12.35 11.21
C GLN A 578 8.56 11.33 11.70
N VAL A 579 9.03 10.49 12.59
CA VAL A 579 8.16 9.53 13.28
C VAL A 579 7.25 10.30 14.20
N PRO A 580 5.94 10.06 14.14
CA PRO A 580 5.00 10.68 15.06
C PRO A 580 5.37 10.36 16.51
N ASN A 581 5.26 11.36 17.35
CA ASN A 581 5.49 11.19 18.77
C ASN A 581 4.23 11.58 19.55
N TRP A 582 3.50 10.56 19.98
CA TRP A 582 2.33 10.72 20.84
C TRP A 582 2.67 10.63 22.34
N ASP A 583 3.90 10.98 22.74
CA ASP A 583 4.42 10.78 24.10
C ASP A 583 3.83 11.70 25.17
N ALA A 584 3.18 12.78 24.80
CA ALA A 584 2.74 13.78 25.78
C ALA A 584 1.46 13.35 26.53
N GLY A 585 0.87 12.22 26.15
CA GLY A 585 -0.27 11.65 26.86
C GLY A 585 -1.63 12.28 26.55
N GLU A 586 -1.68 13.54 26.10
CA GLU A 586 -2.94 14.23 25.75
C GLU A 586 -2.70 15.23 24.62
N TYR A 587 -3.54 15.21 23.57
CA TYR A 587 -3.42 16.07 22.39
C TYR A 587 -4.78 16.57 21.93
N ASN A 588 -4.80 17.81 21.43
CA ASN A 588 -5.97 18.39 20.79
C ASN A 588 -6.10 17.90 19.34
N LEU A 589 -7.27 17.44 18.98
CA LEU A 589 -7.64 17.02 17.64
C LEU A 589 -8.48 18.08 16.96
N ARG A 590 -8.34 18.21 15.65
CA ARG A 590 -9.15 19.10 14.83
C ARG A 590 -9.50 18.39 13.51
N LEU A 591 -10.76 18.47 13.13
CA LEU A 591 -11.30 18.00 11.85
C LEU A 591 -12.12 19.14 11.23
N SER A 592 -11.86 19.43 9.98
CA SER A 592 -12.64 20.39 9.20
C SER A 592 -13.32 19.69 8.03
N TRP A 593 -14.63 19.93 7.84
CA TRP A 593 -15.38 19.33 6.74
C TRP A 593 -16.27 20.36 6.05
N ASP A 594 -16.12 20.44 4.75
CA ASP A 594 -16.80 21.38 3.86
C ASP A 594 -18.01 20.76 3.13
N ALA A 595 -18.58 19.71 3.67
CA ALA A 595 -19.70 18.97 3.06
C ALA A 595 -19.44 18.53 1.60
N THR A 596 -18.21 18.16 1.30
CA THR A 596 -17.82 17.50 0.05
C THR A 596 -17.40 16.06 0.29
N SER A 597 -17.53 15.20 -0.72
CA SER A 597 -17.04 13.82 -0.77
C SER A 597 -16.21 13.58 -2.02
N TRP A 598 -15.55 12.42 -2.08
CA TRP A 598 -14.87 11.97 -3.27
C TRP A 598 -15.78 11.16 -4.19
N TYR A 599 -15.66 11.42 -5.48
CA TYR A 599 -16.41 10.73 -6.53
C TYR A 599 -15.47 10.20 -7.59
N LEU A 600 -15.57 8.91 -7.94
CA LEU A 600 -14.97 8.40 -9.17
C LEU A 600 -15.73 8.94 -10.37
N ASN A 601 -14.98 9.35 -11.40
CA ASN A 601 -15.51 9.95 -12.61
C ASN A 601 -14.84 9.34 -13.85
N ASN A 602 -15.65 8.89 -14.82
CA ASN A 602 -15.20 8.37 -16.12
C ASN A 602 -15.38 9.39 -17.27
N GLY A 603 -15.72 10.63 -16.96
CA GLY A 603 -16.05 11.70 -17.92
C GLY A 603 -17.53 11.74 -18.34
N LYS A 604 -18.34 10.74 -17.94
CA LYS A 604 -19.77 10.65 -18.24
C LYS A 604 -20.59 10.44 -16.96
N ASP A 605 -20.20 9.47 -16.17
CA ASP A 605 -20.86 9.06 -14.93
C ASP A 605 -19.94 9.30 -13.74
N SER A 606 -20.53 9.47 -12.56
CA SER A 606 -19.80 9.62 -11.30
C SER A 606 -20.46 8.83 -10.19
N ILE A 607 -19.66 8.19 -9.35
CA ILE A 607 -20.11 7.47 -8.16
C ILE A 607 -19.37 7.99 -6.93
N GLU A 608 -20.05 8.16 -5.80
CA GLU A 608 -19.42 8.47 -4.53
C GLU A 608 -18.55 7.28 -4.07
N VAL A 609 -17.42 7.54 -3.46
CA VAL A 609 -16.51 6.48 -3.02
C VAL A 609 -15.83 6.84 -1.71
N LEU A 610 -15.44 5.82 -0.95
CA LEU A 610 -14.52 5.95 0.16
C LEU A 610 -13.09 5.99 -0.39
N LEU A 611 -12.55 7.20 -0.54
CA LEU A 611 -11.13 7.40 -0.89
C LEU A 611 -10.36 7.67 0.41
N GLY A 612 -9.42 6.81 0.74
CA GLY A 612 -8.62 6.92 1.95
C GLY A 612 -7.13 6.66 1.69
N PRO A 613 -6.24 7.08 2.62
CA PRO A 613 -4.79 6.87 2.47
C PRO A 613 -4.44 5.38 2.51
N ILE A 614 -3.54 4.93 1.64
CA ILE A 614 -3.14 3.51 1.57
C ILE A 614 -2.24 3.08 2.73
N LYS A 615 -1.46 4.00 3.29
CA LYS A 615 -0.65 3.78 4.49
C LYS A 615 -0.38 5.10 5.21
N TYR A 616 0.10 5.02 6.44
CA TYR A 616 0.53 6.19 7.21
C TYR A 616 1.66 6.93 6.49
N GLY A 617 1.50 8.24 6.30
CA GLY A 617 2.48 9.08 5.60
C GLY A 617 2.49 8.95 4.08
N SER A 618 1.58 8.16 3.49
CA SER A 618 1.47 8.05 2.03
C SER A 618 0.81 9.28 1.41
N GLU A 619 1.29 9.67 0.24
CA GLU A 619 0.61 10.62 -0.65
C GLU A 619 -0.36 9.94 -1.62
N PHE A 620 -0.43 8.59 -1.56
CA PHE A 620 -1.38 7.81 -2.32
C PHE A 620 -2.62 7.48 -1.51
N TYR A 621 -3.73 7.51 -2.22
CA TYR A 621 -5.05 7.17 -1.71
C TYR A 621 -5.64 6.06 -2.56
N GLY A 622 -6.47 5.24 -1.98
CA GLY A 622 -7.06 4.12 -2.68
C GLY A 622 -8.57 4.06 -2.57
N VAL A 623 -9.18 3.40 -3.54
CA VAL A 623 -10.56 2.97 -3.54
C VAL A 623 -10.61 1.48 -3.77
N GLU A 624 -11.17 0.75 -2.82
CA GLU A 624 -11.38 -0.69 -2.97
C GLU A 624 -12.67 -1.02 -3.69
N GLY A 625 -12.70 -2.17 -4.33
CA GLY A 625 -13.91 -2.64 -4.97
C GLY A 625 -13.75 -3.96 -5.69
N ILE A 626 -14.70 -4.23 -6.57
CA ILE A 626 -14.71 -5.39 -7.47
C ILE A 626 -14.55 -4.87 -8.89
N TYR A 627 -13.48 -5.24 -9.54
CA TYR A 627 -13.35 -5.16 -10.99
C TYR A 627 -14.14 -6.31 -11.61
N THR A 628 -14.85 -6.03 -12.70
CA THR A 628 -15.56 -7.06 -13.48
C THR A 628 -15.21 -6.89 -14.95
N SER A 629 -14.59 -7.90 -15.54
CA SER A 629 -14.36 -7.99 -16.98
C SER A 629 -15.67 -8.21 -17.70
N THR A 630 -15.99 -7.38 -18.68
CA THR A 630 -17.20 -7.57 -19.51
C THR A 630 -17.00 -8.66 -20.58
N ALA A 631 -15.75 -8.97 -20.93
CA ALA A 631 -15.44 -9.99 -21.92
C ALA A 631 -15.73 -11.39 -21.37
N THR A 632 -15.47 -11.62 -20.08
CA THR A 632 -15.52 -12.93 -19.44
C THR A 632 -16.53 -13.04 -18.31
N GLY A 633 -16.93 -11.92 -17.74
CA GLY A 633 -17.77 -11.86 -16.54
C GLY A 633 -17.02 -12.15 -15.24
N GLU A 634 -15.70 -12.32 -15.30
CA GLU A 634 -14.87 -12.53 -14.15
C GLU A 634 -14.89 -11.35 -13.19
N LYS A 635 -14.86 -11.66 -11.88
CA LYS A 635 -14.88 -10.68 -10.80
C LYS A 635 -13.63 -10.80 -9.95
N ILE A 636 -12.87 -9.73 -9.90
CA ILE A 636 -11.61 -9.64 -9.16
C ILE A 636 -11.74 -8.55 -8.11
N ASN A 637 -11.33 -8.83 -6.87
CA ASN A 637 -11.13 -7.75 -5.92
C ASN A 637 -10.05 -6.84 -6.47
N ALA A 638 -10.25 -5.54 -6.42
CA ALA A 638 -9.29 -4.58 -6.96
C ALA A 638 -9.16 -3.34 -6.11
N GLY A 639 -7.97 -2.75 -6.14
CA GLY A 639 -7.66 -1.47 -5.53
C GLY A 639 -7.24 -0.46 -6.58
N LEU A 640 -7.96 0.65 -6.66
CA LEU A 640 -7.60 1.79 -7.50
C LEU A 640 -6.71 2.72 -6.68
N ILE A 641 -5.47 2.94 -7.11
CA ILE A 641 -4.51 3.82 -6.44
C ILE A 641 -4.49 5.18 -7.12
N PHE A 642 -4.64 6.22 -6.32
CA PHE A 642 -4.72 7.61 -6.79
C PHE A 642 -3.63 8.47 -6.15
N SER A 643 -3.07 9.39 -6.94
CA SER A 643 -2.27 10.52 -6.45
C SER A 643 -3.14 11.77 -6.42
N ILE A 644 -3.29 12.38 -5.25
CA ILE A 644 -4.14 13.58 -5.07
C ILE A 644 -3.40 14.82 -5.58
N GLN A 645 -4.10 15.63 -6.40
CA GLN A 645 -3.62 16.91 -6.91
C GLN A 645 -4.69 17.98 -6.71
N GLY A 646 -4.70 18.61 -5.54
CA GLY A 646 -5.72 19.60 -5.18
C GLY A 646 -7.10 18.95 -5.00
N SER A 647 -8.10 19.39 -5.76
CA SER A 647 -9.48 18.85 -5.71
C SER A 647 -9.70 17.64 -6.62
N GLU A 648 -8.68 17.18 -7.32
CA GLU A 648 -8.72 16.01 -8.20
C GLU A 648 -7.68 15.00 -7.76
N ALA A 649 -7.98 13.73 -7.97
CA ALA A 649 -7.02 12.66 -7.82
C ALA A 649 -6.94 11.86 -9.12
N GLN A 650 -5.72 11.61 -9.57
CA GLN A 650 -5.47 10.91 -10.82
C GLN A 650 -5.12 9.47 -10.53
N LEU A 651 -5.74 8.56 -11.27
CA LEU A 651 -5.45 7.14 -11.19
C LEU A 651 -3.99 6.91 -11.59
N VAL A 652 -3.26 6.23 -10.73
CA VAL A 652 -1.85 5.87 -10.91
C VAL A 652 -1.75 4.43 -11.36
N ARG A 653 -2.47 3.54 -10.68
CA ARG A 653 -2.37 2.09 -10.88
C ARG A 653 -3.62 1.38 -10.38
N ILE A 654 -3.87 0.20 -10.88
CA ILE A 654 -4.91 -0.70 -10.39
C ILE A 654 -4.24 -2.02 -10.02
N TRP A 655 -4.40 -2.46 -8.79
CA TRP A 655 -3.97 -3.78 -8.35
C TRP A 655 -5.17 -4.71 -8.31
N GLY A 656 -5.04 -5.87 -8.90
CA GLY A 656 -6.03 -6.95 -8.89
C GLY A 656 -5.69 -8.03 -7.87
N PHE A 657 -6.75 -8.69 -7.36
CA PHE A 657 -6.68 -9.79 -6.38
C PHE A 657 -7.69 -10.85 -6.75
N PRO A 658 -7.31 -11.92 -7.44
CA PRO A 658 -8.22 -13.00 -7.76
C PRO A 658 -8.92 -13.52 -6.50
N ARG A 659 -10.21 -13.76 -6.55
CA ARG A 659 -10.93 -14.48 -5.50
C ARG A 659 -10.65 -15.96 -5.66
N SER A 660 -9.88 -16.54 -4.77
CA SER A 660 -9.78 -17.99 -4.73
C SER A 660 -11.04 -18.62 -4.16
N ALA A 661 -11.92 -19.06 -4.99
CA ALA A 661 -12.91 -20.07 -4.63
C ALA A 661 -12.21 -21.44 -4.57
N GLY A 662 -11.47 -21.71 -3.47
CA GLY A 662 -10.80 -23.00 -3.24
C GLY A 662 -9.49 -23.20 -3.98
N LYS A 663 -8.89 -22.16 -4.53
CA LYS A 663 -7.58 -22.13 -5.17
C LYS A 663 -6.55 -21.37 -4.32
N GLN A 664 -5.31 -21.47 -4.71
CA GLN A 664 -4.12 -20.84 -4.12
C GLN A 664 -4.31 -19.40 -3.67
N GLU A 665 -3.39 -18.94 -2.84
CA GLU A 665 -3.37 -17.59 -2.32
C GLU A 665 -3.38 -16.56 -3.46
N PRO A 666 -4.25 -15.53 -3.38
CA PRO A 666 -4.29 -14.49 -4.41
C PRO A 666 -2.97 -13.74 -4.44
N GLN A 667 -2.35 -13.71 -5.61
CA GLN A 667 -1.13 -12.96 -5.83
C GLN A 667 -1.46 -11.61 -6.45
N PRO A 668 -0.90 -10.49 -5.95
CA PRO A 668 -1.18 -9.19 -6.50
C PRO A 668 -0.60 -9.04 -7.90
N PHE A 669 -1.37 -8.43 -8.81
CA PHE A 669 -0.92 -8.11 -10.15
C PHE A 669 -1.47 -6.76 -10.60
N GLU A 670 -0.77 -6.12 -11.53
CA GLU A 670 -1.24 -4.87 -12.11
C GLU A 670 -2.36 -5.16 -13.12
N LEU A 671 -3.51 -4.52 -12.94
CA LEU A 671 -4.70 -4.75 -13.74
C LEU A 671 -4.89 -3.63 -14.75
N THR A 672 -4.97 -3.95 -16.04
CA THR A 672 -5.24 -3.01 -17.12
C THR A 672 -6.69 -3.15 -17.58
N PRO A 673 -7.60 -2.23 -17.20
CA PRO A 673 -9.00 -2.31 -17.57
C PRO A 673 -9.22 -2.00 -19.04
N ARG A 674 -10.18 -2.69 -19.65
CA ARG A 674 -10.65 -2.42 -21.01
C ARG A 674 -11.88 -1.49 -21.00
N PRO A 675 -12.09 -0.66 -22.03
CA PRO A 675 -13.32 0.08 -22.15
C PRO A 675 -14.54 -0.83 -22.12
N GLY A 676 -15.48 -0.54 -21.22
CA GLY A 676 -16.66 -1.37 -20.98
C GLY A 676 -16.61 -2.21 -19.71
N ASP A 677 -15.44 -2.53 -19.19
CA ASP A 677 -15.31 -3.18 -17.90
C ASP A 677 -15.88 -2.32 -16.78
N THR A 678 -16.17 -2.92 -15.64
CA THR A 678 -16.81 -2.20 -14.55
C THR A 678 -16.06 -2.32 -13.25
N PHE A 679 -16.23 -1.30 -12.41
CA PHE A 679 -15.70 -1.29 -11.05
C PHE A 679 -16.83 -0.97 -10.07
N THR A 680 -17.10 -1.89 -9.13
CA THR A 680 -18.06 -1.70 -8.04
C THR A 680 -17.30 -1.34 -6.77
N ALA A 681 -17.44 -0.10 -6.31
CA ALA A 681 -16.72 0.37 -5.13
C ALA A 681 -17.22 -0.31 -3.86
N TYR A 682 -16.30 -0.61 -2.94
CA TYR A 682 -16.64 -1.00 -1.58
C TYR A 682 -16.80 0.22 -0.67
N TYR A 683 -17.78 0.12 0.23
CA TYR A 683 -17.89 0.97 1.39
C TYR A 683 -17.55 0.18 2.65
N ARG A 684 -17.23 0.90 3.70
CA ARG A 684 -16.97 0.32 5.03
C ARG A 684 -17.91 0.89 6.06
N SER A 685 -18.30 0.08 7.00
CA SER A 685 -19.07 0.51 8.16
C SER A 685 -18.42 0.06 9.46
N TYR A 686 -18.54 0.92 10.47
CA TYR A 686 -18.14 0.59 11.82
C TYR A 686 -19.33 0.07 12.61
N THR A 687 -19.17 -1.11 13.22
CA THR A 687 -20.11 -1.71 14.17
C THR A 687 -19.41 -1.89 15.50
N ASP A 688 -19.99 -1.34 16.54
CA ASP A 688 -19.56 -1.59 17.92
C ASP A 688 -20.31 -2.78 18.50
N THR A 689 -19.65 -3.92 18.63
CA THR A 689 -20.24 -5.13 19.25
C THR A 689 -20.13 -5.13 20.78
N GLY A 690 -19.60 -4.05 21.39
CA GLY A 690 -19.32 -3.97 22.81
C GLY A 690 -18.05 -4.71 23.26
N SER A 691 -17.50 -5.58 22.44
CA SER A 691 -16.24 -6.29 22.67
C SER A 691 -15.18 -5.99 21.58
N LYS A 692 -15.60 -5.65 20.37
CA LYS A 692 -14.76 -5.45 19.21
C LYS A 692 -15.38 -4.40 18.27
N LEU A 693 -14.54 -3.56 17.65
CA LEU A 693 -14.94 -2.76 16.50
C LEU A 693 -14.88 -3.65 15.26
N GLU A 694 -16.02 -3.91 14.69
CA GLU A 694 -16.08 -4.61 13.42
C GLU A 694 -16.09 -3.61 12.27
N VAL A 695 -15.26 -3.86 11.30
CA VAL A 695 -15.24 -3.11 10.04
C VAL A 695 -15.84 -3.99 8.96
N ASN A 696 -17.09 -3.73 8.64
CA ASN A 696 -17.80 -4.48 7.62
C ASN A 696 -17.63 -3.82 6.26
N ARG A 697 -17.42 -4.61 5.22
CA ARG A 697 -17.44 -4.16 3.82
C ARG A 697 -18.76 -4.51 3.16
N PHE A 698 -19.21 -3.64 2.27
CA PHE A 698 -20.38 -3.89 1.43
C PHE A 698 -20.21 -3.23 0.06
N GLU A 699 -20.81 -3.86 -0.95
CA GLU A 699 -20.78 -3.37 -2.33
C GLU A 699 -21.61 -2.07 -2.44
N GLY A 700 -21.03 -1.09 -3.09
CA GLY A 700 -21.62 0.21 -3.36
C GLY A 700 -22.05 0.38 -4.83
N GLN A 701 -21.77 1.56 -5.36
CA GLN A 701 -22.13 1.90 -6.73
C GLN A 701 -21.08 1.37 -7.71
N THR A 702 -21.51 1.14 -8.95
CA THR A 702 -20.67 0.64 -10.04
C THR A 702 -20.41 1.74 -11.06
N ILE A 703 -19.17 1.85 -11.53
CA ILE A 703 -18.74 2.71 -12.63
C ILE A 703 -18.15 1.87 -13.76
N THR A 704 -18.32 2.34 -15.00
CA THR A 704 -17.76 1.67 -16.19
C THR A 704 -16.46 2.35 -16.60
N PHE A 705 -15.43 1.57 -16.92
CA PHE A 705 -14.20 2.09 -17.53
C PHE A 705 -14.48 2.58 -18.96
N GLY A 706 -13.96 3.74 -19.28
CA GLY A 706 -14.07 4.35 -20.63
C GLY A 706 -12.70 4.34 -21.33
N GLU A 707 -12.64 5.09 -22.44
CA GLU A 707 -11.38 5.32 -23.18
C GLU A 707 -10.36 6.16 -22.40
N LYS A 708 -10.80 6.85 -21.35
CA LYS A 708 -9.95 7.66 -20.48
C LYS A 708 -9.83 7.02 -19.11
N PRO A 709 -8.68 7.14 -18.47
CA PRO A 709 -8.53 6.69 -17.09
C PRO A 709 -9.58 7.32 -16.16
N LEU A 710 -9.98 6.58 -15.14
CA LEU A 710 -10.81 7.12 -14.06
C LEU A 710 -10.04 8.23 -13.32
N THR A 711 -10.78 9.24 -12.90
CA THR A 711 -10.29 10.26 -11.97
C THR A 711 -11.16 10.25 -10.72
N ALA A 712 -10.62 10.70 -9.60
CA ALA A 712 -11.44 10.99 -8.44
C ALA A 712 -11.51 12.52 -8.25
N VAL A 713 -12.70 13.03 -8.00
CA VAL A 713 -12.96 14.47 -7.86
C VAL A 713 -13.73 14.74 -6.57
N ARG A 714 -13.43 15.86 -5.91
CA ARG A 714 -14.23 16.32 -4.78
C ARG A 714 -15.46 17.07 -5.29
N ALA A 715 -16.62 16.70 -4.78
CA ALA A 715 -17.88 17.35 -5.11
C ALA A 715 -18.80 17.44 -3.89
N PRO A 716 -19.80 18.36 -3.88
CA PRO A 716 -20.76 18.48 -2.80
C PRO A 716 -21.45 17.14 -2.52
N THR A 717 -21.46 16.74 -1.27
CA THR A 717 -22.21 15.55 -0.84
C THR A 717 -23.72 15.84 -0.80
N LEU A 718 -24.51 14.78 -0.78
CA LEU A 718 -25.97 14.90 -0.75
C LEU A 718 -26.46 15.50 0.58
N ASN A 719 -27.60 16.20 0.53
CA ASN A 719 -28.26 16.66 1.75
C ASN A 719 -28.69 15.48 2.61
N GLY A 720 -28.43 15.53 3.90
CA GLY A 720 -28.75 14.46 4.82
C GLY A 720 -28.10 14.60 6.18
N ASN A 721 -28.23 13.57 6.99
CA ASN A 721 -27.60 13.47 8.30
C ASN A 721 -26.27 12.71 8.15
N TYR A 722 -25.25 13.24 8.75
CA TYR A 722 -23.90 12.70 8.76
C TYR A 722 -23.33 12.74 10.16
N VAL A 723 -22.17 12.12 10.35
CA VAL A 723 -21.37 12.23 11.57
C VAL A 723 -19.97 12.68 11.22
N MET A 724 -19.37 13.47 12.13
CA MET A 724 -17.97 13.81 12.12
C MET A 724 -17.32 13.23 13.36
N GLY A 725 -16.20 12.54 13.23
CA GLY A 725 -15.61 11.86 14.36
C GLY A 725 -14.13 11.59 14.25
N PHE A 726 -13.60 11.08 15.36
CA PHE A 726 -12.23 10.63 15.50
C PHE A 726 -12.19 9.18 15.97
N LEU A 727 -11.18 8.44 15.53
CA LEU A 727 -10.82 7.12 15.99
C LEU A 727 -9.36 7.13 16.42
N VAL A 728 -9.05 6.58 17.58
CA VAL A 728 -7.68 6.35 18.04
C VAL A 728 -7.43 4.87 18.21
N ARG A 729 -6.21 4.43 17.85
CA ARG A 729 -5.72 3.08 18.06
C ARG A 729 -4.34 3.10 18.69
N ASP A 730 -4.09 2.24 19.67
CA ASP A 730 -2.77 2.01 20.24
C ASP A 730 -2.00 0.88 19.52
N ILE A 731 -0.73 0.70 19.88
CA ILE A 731 0.15 -0.33 19.29
C ILE A 731 -0.28 -1.76 19.61
N SER A 732 -1.16 -1.95 20.62
CA SER A 732 -1.74 -3.24 20.98
C SER A 732 -3.07 -3.54 20.28
N GLY A 733 -3.54 -2.62 19.43
CA GLY A 733 -4.81 -2.72 18.72
C GLY A 733 -6.04 -2.27 19.54
N ASN A 734 -5.87 -1.82 20.80
CA ASN A 734 -6.99 -1.20 21.51
C ASN A 734 -7.37 0.10 20.81
N TYR A 735 -8.65 0.40 20.80
CA TYR A 735 -9.16 1.59 20.12
C TYR A 735 -10.26 2.27 20.94
N HIS A 736 -10.52 3.52 20.57
CA HIS A 736 -11.69 4.28 20.97
C HIS A 736 -12.10 5.20 19.81
N TYR A 737 -13.39 5.36 19.58
CA TYR A 737 -13.90 6.36 18.65
C TYR A 737 -15.06 7.13 19.29
N ASP A 738 -15.23 8.35 18.84
CA ASP A 738 -16.36 9.20 19.24
C ASP A 738 -16.68 10.18 18.09
N TYR A 739 -17.93 10.61 17.99
CA TYR A 739 -18.41 11.45 16.91
C TYR A 739 -19.56 12.34 17.34
N VAL A 740 -19.87 13.33 16.50
CA VAL A 740 -21.01 14.23 16.62
C VAL A 740 -21.87 14.20 15.36
N ASP A 741 -23.17 14.42 15.54
CA ASP A 741 -24.13 14.51 14.43
C ASP A 741 -24.02 15.88 13.74
N VAL A 742 -24.07 15.86 12.41
CA VAL A 742 -24.14 17.05 11.55
C VAL A 742 -25.17 16.84 10.45
N SER A 743 -25.79 17.93 10.00
CA SER A 743 -26.73 17.92 8.87
C SER A 743 -26.15 18.71 7.71
N VAL A 744 -26.11 18.10 6.53
CA VAL A 744 -25.67 18.78 5.30
C VAL A 744 -26.86 19.45 4.62
N ASN A 745 -26.69 20.72 4.28
CA ASN A 745 -27.65 21.51 3.52
C ASN A 745 -26.95 22.26 2.38
N ASN A 746 -26.73 21.54 1.29
CA ASN A 746 -26.20 22.06 0.03
C ASN A 746 -27.32 22.55 -0.92
N ALA A 747 -28.43 23.07 -0.37
CA ALA A 747 -29.56 23.57 -1.17
C ALA A 747 -29.10 24.67 -2.14
N ASN A 748 -29.41 24.50 -3.42
CA ASN A 748 -29.06 25.35 -4.57
C ASN A 748 -27.64 25.14 -5.16
N ILE A 749 -26.92 24.12 -4.78
CA ILE A 749 -25.66 23.75 -5.44
C ILE A 749 -25.95 22.59 -6.40
N ALA A 750 -25.50 22.71 -7.65
CA ALA A 750 -25.65 21.64 -8.63
C ALA A 750 -24.85 20.41 -8.16
N THR A 751 -25.54 19.32 -7.83
CA THR A 751 -24.96 18.05 -7.36
C THR A 751 -24.36 17.21 -8.49
N ASN A 752 -24.15 17.80 -9.69
CA ASN A 752 -23.57 17.10 -10.81
C ASN A 752 -22.06 17.40 -10.90
N PRO A 753 -21.15 16.46 -10.56
CA PRO A 753 -19.71 16.69 -10.60
C PRO A 753 -19.17 17.10 -11.97
N SER A 754 -19.95 16.92 -13.04
CA SER A 754 -19.57 17.29 -14.41
C SER A 754 -19.59 18.78 -14.71
N THR A 755 -20.02 19.65 -13.79
CA THR A 755 -20.33 21.07 -14.10
C THR A 755 -19.66 22.12 -13.22
N VAL A 756 -18.76 21.75 -12.29
CA VAL A 756 -17.99 22.74 -11.52
C VAL A 756 -16.56 22.84 -12.04
N LEU A 757 -16.41 23.17 -13.30
CA LEU A 757 -15.20 23.83 -13.81
C LEU A 757 -15.51 25.33 -13.83
N VAL A 758 -15.11 26.04 -12.80
CA VAL A 758 -15.00 27.50 -12.89
C VAL A 758 -13.88 27.78 -13.89
N PRO A 759 -14.17 28.51 -14.99
CA PRO A 759 -13.13 28.85 -15.94
C PRO A 759 -12.02 29.65 -15.26
N PRO A 760 -10.74 29.43 -15.56
CA PRO A 760 -9.65 30.27 -15.06
C PRO A 760 -9.92 31.73 -15.52
N GLY A 761 -10.14 32.64 -14.57
CA GLY A 761 -10.19 34.07 -14.87
C GLY A 761 -11.40 34.87 -14.35
N ALA A 762 -12.40 34.24 -13.72
CA ALA A 762 -13.51 34.99 -13.09
C ALA A 762 -13.38 34.90 -11.56
N ALA A 763 -13.27 36.02 -10.90
CA ALA A 763 -13.27 36.10 -9.43
C ALA A 763 -14.58 35.57 -8.84
N GLN A 764 -14.53 34.90 -7.70
CA GLN A 764 -15.71 34.42 -6.96
C GLN A 764 -16.63 35.61 -6.57
N ALA A 765 -17.92 35.35 -6.40
CA ALA A 765 -18.86 36.37 -5.96
C ALA A 765 -18.44 36.94 -4.59
N GLY A 766 -18.25 38.26 -4.51
CA GLY A 766 -17.74 38.96 -3.32
C GLY A 766 -16.21 39.06 -3.23
N PHE A 767 -15.48 38.48 -4.19
CA PHE A 767 -14.03 38.57 -4.31
C PHE A 767 -13.64 39.43 -5.52
N GLN A 768 -12.42 39.92 -5.52
CA GLN A 768 -11.76 40.59 -6.63
C GLN A 768 -10.39 39.97 -6.87
N ARG A 769 -9.98 39.86 -8.13
CA ARG A 769 -8.73 39.24 -8.51
C ARG A 769 -7.58 40.21 -8.43
N TYR A 770 -6.47 39.78 -7.86
CA TYR A 770 -5.19 40.48 -7.86
C TYR A 770 -4.22 39.71 -8.75
N GLU A 771 -3.64 40.37 -9.74
CA GLU A 771 -2.55 39.83 -10.56
C GLU A 771 -1.28 40.56 -10.18
N SER A 772 -0.31 39.82 -9.66
CA SER A 772 0.94 40.37 -9.17
C SER A 772 2.03 40.32 -10.23
N ASN A 773 2.83 41.42 -10.31
CA ASN A 773 4.10 41.43 -11.04
C ASN A 773 5.14 40.47 -10.41
N LEU A 774 4.88 39.92 -9.24
CA LEU A 774 5.70 38.88 -8.60
C LEU A 774 5.42 37.46 -9.13
N GLY A 775 4.57 37.31 -10.16
CA GLY A 775 4.33 36.04 -10.82
C GLY A 775 3.29 35.14 -10.11
N PHE A 776 2.34 35.72 -9.38
CA PHE A 776 1.18 35.01 -8.86
C PHE A 776 -0.12 35.80 -9.08
N ALA A 777 -1.24 35.10 -9.07
CA ALA A 777 -2.56 35.74 -9.03
C ALA A 777 -3.41 35.08 -7.93
N MET A 778 -4.23 35.87 -7.23
CA MET A 778 -5.08 35.40 -6.14
C MET A 778 -6.37 36.23 -6.04
N ASP A 779 -7.48 35.59 -5.74
CA ASP A 779 -8.73 36.28 -5.45
C ASP A 779 -8.77 36.65 -3.95
N TYR A 780 -9.20 37.86 -3.63
CA TYR A 780 -9.31 38.32 -2.27
C TYR A 780 -10.63 39.08 -2.06
N PRO A 781 -11.15 39.19 -0.83
CA PRO A 781 -12.44 39.80 -0.59
C PRO A 781 -12.47 41.27 -1.07
N GLN A 782 -13.60 41.70 -1.68
CA GLN A 782 -13.75 43.07 -2.17
C GLN A 782 -13.68 44.13 -1.02
N SER A 783 -13.95 43.73 0.21
CA SER A 783 -13.80 44.57 1.40
C SER A 783 -12.34 44.77 1.84
N TRP A 784 -11.42 43.94 1.34
CA TRP A 784 -10.01 43.99 1.68
C TRP A 784 -9.22 44.87 0.72
N ARG A 785 -8.01 45.25 1.15
CA ARG A 785 -7.07 46.02 0.35
C ARG A 785 -5.81 45.20 0.09
N ALA A 786 -5.42 45.10 -1.19
CA ALA A 786 -4.10 44.64 -1.57
C ALA A 786 -3.11 45.78 -1.61
N THR A 787 -1.95 45.60 -0.98
CA THR A 787 -0.90 46.64 -0.90
C THR A 787 0.43 45.98 -1.33
N ASP A 788 1.00 46.51 -2.40
CA ASP A 788 2.37 46.21 -2.79
C ASP A 788 3.31 47.10 -1.92
N THR A 789 4.15 46.46 -1.14
CA THR A 789 5.07 47.15 -0.23
C THR A 789 6.42 47.46 -0.86
N GLY A 790 6.64 47.03 -2.07
CA GLY A 790 7.93 47.12 -2.74
C GLY A 790 8.92 46.11 -2.17
N ASN A 791 9.57 45.37 -2.14
CA ASN A 791 10.44 44.35 -1.53
C ASN A 791 9.90 42.94 -1.72
N ASP A 792 9.39 42.64 -2.93
CA ASP A 792 8.87 41.34 -3.29
C ASP A 792 7.80 40.81 -2.28
N ARG A 793 6.96 41.74 -1.77
CA ARG A 793 5.92 41.45 -0.78
C ARG A 793 4.60 42.14 -1.09
N ILE A 794 3.51 41.36 -1.11
CA ILE A 794 2.13 41.84 -1.24
C ILE A 794 1.37 41.53 0.04
N ILE A 795 0.66 42.51 0.59
CA ILE A 795 -0.19 42.36 1.78
C ILE A 795 -1.65 42.54 1.39
N PHE A 796 -2.47 41.53 1.77
CA PHE A 796 -3.94 41.62 1.70
C PHE A 796 -4.48 41.83 3.12
N ALA A 797 -5.20 42.90 3.38
CA ALA A 797 -5.70 43.20 4.71
C ALA A 797 -7.12 43.76 4.69
N HIS A 798 -7.88 43.51 5.75
CA HIS A 798 -9.19 44.11 5.97
C HIS A 798 -9.09 45.63 6.11
N ARG A 799 -10.07 46.36 5.62
CA ARG A 799 -10.04 47.85 5.64
C ARG A 799 -10.17 48.48 7.04
N GLU A 800 -10.75 47.74 7.98
CA GLU A 800 -10.95 48.23 9.38
C GLU A 800 -9.81 47.74 10.28
N ILE A 801 -8.65 48.38 10.15
CA ILE A 801 -7.44 48.03 10.95
C ILE A 801 -7.46 48.74 12.31
N ASP A 802 -8.41 49.59 12.59
CA ASP A 802 -8.36 50.53 13.77
C ASP A 802 -8.68 49.88 15.12
N ASP A 803 -9.20 48.64 15.18
CA ASP A 803 -9.58 47.98 16.44
C ASP A 803 -8.58 46.93 16.96
N GLY A 804 -7.37 46.86 16.43
CA GLY A 804 -6.33 45.94 16.89
C GLY A 804 -6.52 44.48 16.50
N VAL A 805 -7.42 44.18 15.59
CA VAL A 805 -7.65 42.86 15.01
C VAL A 805 -7.04 42.82 13.61
N TYR A 806 -5.88 42.25 13.50
CA TYR A 806 -5.21 42.10 12.22
C TYR A 806 -5.57 40.73 11.62
N VAL A 807 -6.24 40.71 10.47
CA VAL A 807 -6.34 39.57 9.58
C VAL A 807 -5.57 39.94 8.32
N VAL A 808 -4.49 39.27 8.09
CA VAL A 808 -3.56 39.61 7.02
C VAL A 808 -3.17 38.36 6.25
N VAL A 809 -3.12 38.46 4.94
CA VAL A 809 -2.44 37.49 4.09
C VAL A 809 -1.23 38.17 3.47
N ASP A 810 -0.07 37.68 3.82
CA ASP A 810 1.22 38.17 3.32
C ASP A 810 1.76 37.18 2.27
N VAL A 811 2.16 37.68 1.11
CA VAL A 811 2.84 36.88 0.09
C VAL A 811 4.22 37.49 -0.17
N TYR A 812 5.23 36.71 0.09
CA TYR A 812 6.62 37.03 -0.18
C TYR A 812 7.17 36.17 -1.32
N LYS A 813 8.02 36.74 -2.15
CA LYS A 813 8.77 36.04 -3.18
C LYS A 813 10.26 36.05 -2.83
N PHE A 814 10.88 34.91 -2.93
CA PHE A 814 12.31 34.72 -2.78
C PHE A 814 12.91 34.24 -4.09
N VAL A 815 14.05 34.81 -4.45
CA VAL A 815 14.81 34.41 -5.62
C VAL A 815 16.13 33.84 -5.11
N ASP A 816 16.35 32.55 -5.32
CA ASP A 816 17.64 31.90 -5.06
C ASP A 816 17.97 31.01 -6.24
N ASP A 817 19.27 30.83 -6.51
CA ASP A 817 19.74 29.99 -7.60
C ASP A 817 19.50 28.49 -7.36
N ASP A 818 19.18 28.09 -6.12
CA ASP A 818 18.79 26.72 -5.74
C ASP A 818 17.47 26.73 -4.94
N PRO A 819 16.35 26.35 -5.58
CA PRO A 819 15.04 26.33 -4.93
C PRO A 819 14.96 25.44 -3.68
N ALA A 820 15.66 24.31 -3.66
CA ALA A 820 15.68 23.41 -2.51
C ALA A 820 16.39 24.07 -1.31
N THR A 821 17.45 24.84 -1.58
CA THR A 821 18.17 25.60 -0.57
C THR A 821 17.31 26.73 -0.02
N ALA A 822 16.59 27.49 -0.86
CA ALA A 822 15.68 28.56 -0.46
C ALA A 822 14.58 28.05 0.47
N THR A 823 13.93 26.94 0.09
CA THR A 823 12.91 26.28 0.93
C THR A 823 13.48 25.84 2.28
N SER A 824 14.66 25.24 2.30
CA SER A 824 15.32 24.75 3.51
C SER A 824 15.71 25.91 4.45
N ILE A 825 16.21 27.02 3.91
CA ILE A 825 16.55 28.21 4.68
C ILE A 825 15.29 28.80 5.31
N LEU A 826 14.23 28.95 4.52
CA LEU A 826 12.97 29.53 4.98
C LEU A 826 12.32 28.69 6.10
N MET A 827 12.33 27.37 5.93
CA MET A 827 11.82 26.43 6.92
C MET A 827 12.63 26.45 8.22
N ARG A 828 13.95 26.57 8.11
CA ARG A 828 14.81 26.69 9.30
C ARG A 828 14.55 27.98 10.07
N GLU A 829 14.37 29.10 9.36
CA GLU A 829 14.07 30.39 10.02
C GLU A 829 12.66 30.41 10.61
N LEU A 830 11.66 29.85 9.93
CA LEU A 830 10.31 29.67 10.48
C LEU A 830 10.31 28.80 11.74
N LYS A 831 11.00 27.66 11.71
CA LYS A 831 11.16 26.82 12.91
C LYS A 831 11.83 27.57 14.05
N ARG A 832 12.89 28.31 13.77
CA ARG A 832 13.59 29.13 14.79
C ARG A 832 12.70 30.22 15.41
N LEU A 833 11.87 30.86 14.58
CA LEU A 833 10.91 31.88 15.08
C LEU A 833 9.83 31.25 15.96
N VAL A 834 9.31 30.08 15.55
CA VAL A 834 8.33 29.34 16.34
C VAL A 834 8.92 28.84 17.66
N GLU A 835 10.11 28.24 17.63
CA GLU A 835 10.81 27.77 18.86
C GLU A 835 11.17 28.86 19.86
N GLN A 836 11.39 30.09 19.37
CA GLN A 836 11.73 31.23 20.23
C GLN A 836 10.53 31.93 20.85
N ASN A 837 9.39 31.95 20.20
CA ASN A 837 8.29 32.83 20.52
C ASN A 837 6.88 32.18 20.44
N GLY A 838 6.74 30.92 20.06
CA GLY A 838 5.43 30.36 19.82
C GLY A 838 5.31 28.87 20.08
N GLU A 839 4.11 28.36 19.92
CA GLU A 839 3.74 26.92 19.99
C GLU A 839 3.37 26.43 18.59
N LEU A 840 4.09 25.42 18.11
CA LEU A 840 3.82 24.78 16.83
C LEU A 840 2.55 23.90 16.94
N ARG A 841 1.60 24.08 16.04
CA ARG A 841 0.32 23.36 15.99
C ARG A 841 0.27 22.34 14.87
N VAL A 842 0.73 22.68 13.67
CA VAL A 842 0.74 21.84 12.46
C VAL A 842 2.05 22.02 11.72
N ASN A 843 2.54 20.94 11.14
CA ASN A 843 3.70 20.94 10.25
C ASN A 843 3.46 19.89 9.15
N GLU A 844 3.00 20.34 7.98
CA GLU A 844 2.63 19.52 6.85
C GLU A 844 3.63 19.76 5.70
N THR A 845 4.41 18.72 5.35
CA THR A 845 5.50 18.84 4.38
C THR A 845 5.06 18.65 2.93
N ASP A 846 3.93 17.98 2.71
CA ASP A 846 3.43 17.63 1.38
C ASP A 846 2.18 18.42 1.01
N PHE A 847 2.05 19.61 1.60
CA PHE A 847 0.97 20.53 1.26
C PHE A 847 1.07 20.95 -0.20
N ARG A 848 -0.04 20.85 -0.93
CA ARG A 848 -0.12 21.27 -2.34
C ARG A 848 -0.93 22.55 -2.50
N ILE A 849 -0.37 23.49 -3.23
CA ILE A 849 -1.03 24.74 -3.57
C ILE A 849 -0.84 25.02 -5.05
N SER A 850 -1.91 25.29 -5.78
CA SER A 850 -1.88 25.55 -7.23
C SER A 850 -1.18 24.45 -8.04
N GLY A 851 -1.28 23.18 -7.60
CA GLY A 851 -0.57 22.06 -8.24
C GLY A 851 0.93 21.99 -7.92
N ILE A 852 1.45 22.85 -7.07
CA ILE A 852 2.84 22.90 -6.65
C ILE A 852 2.98 22.28 -5.26
N ASN A 853 4.01 21.46 -5.05
CA ASN A 853 4.35 20.93 -3.73
C ASN A 853 4.83 22.06 -2.84
N GLY A 854 4.31 22.12 -1.64
CA GLY A 854 4.64 23.12 -0.66
C GLY A 854 4.73 22.53 0.74
N LEU A 855 5.09 23.38 1.67
CA LEU A 855 5.17 23.09 3.09
C LEU A 855 4.19 24.00 3.81
N LYS A 856 3.44 23.47 4.77
CA LYS A 856 2.49 24.23 5.59
C LYS A 856 2.86 24.09 7.06
N ILE A 857 2.94 25.23 7.76
CA ILE A 857 3.16 25.29 9.19
C ILE A 857 2.05 26.12 9.80
N GLU A 858 1.47 25.66 10.90
CA GLU A 858 0.57 26.44 11.73
C GLU A 858 1.15 26.57 13.12
N TYR A 859 1.13 27.79 13.66
CA TYR A 859 1.67 28.06 14.98
C TYR A 859 0.94 29.21 15.66
N VAL A 860 1.04 29.25 16.99
CA VAL A 860 0.50 30.32 17.84
C VAL A 860 1.64 31.02 18.53
N TYR A 861 1.61 32.35 18.56
CA TYR A 861 2.59 33.15 19.30
C TYR A 861 1.94 34.35 19.99
N PRO A 862 2.47 34.80 21.12
CA PRO A 862 2.01 36.02 21.77
C PRO A 862 2.43 37.25 20.94
N ASN A 863 1.46 38.04 20.51
CA ASN A 863 1.71 39.26 19.78
C ASN A 863 2.18 40.41 20.73
N GLN A 864 2.56 41.55 20.17
CA GLN A 864 3.07 42.70 20.94
C GLN A 864 2.07 43.27 21.95
N GLN A 865 0.79 42.97 21.82
CA GLN A 865 -0.28 43.39 22.72
C GLN A 865 -0.57 42.38 23.84
N GLY A 866 0.13 41.21 23.84
CA GLY A 866 -0.02 40.18 24.85
C GLY A 866 -1.19 39.23 24.56
N ASN A 867 -1.81 39.31 23.37
CA ASN A 867 -2.81 38.38 22.88
C ASN A 867 -2.13 37.33 21.97
N ASN A 868 -2.72 36.18 21.84
CA ASN A 868 -2.21 35.16 20.92
C ASN A 868 -2.65 35.44 19.49
N SER A 869 -1.71 35.37 18.56
CA SER A 869 -1.95 35.32 17.12
C SER A 869 -1.77 33.88 16.62
N TYR A 870 -2.68 33.39 15.78
CA TYR A 870 -2.56 32.14 15.06
C TYR A 870 -2.07 32.44 13.64
N VAL A 871 -1.07 31.69 13.18
CA VAL A 871 -0.46 31.88 11.87
C VAL A 871 -0.47 30.55 11.10
N VAL A 872 -0.90 30.62 9.85
CA VAL A 872 -0.65 29.60 8.83
C VAL A 872 0.41 30.12 7.88
N ALA A 873 1.52 29.45 7.77
CA ALA A 873 2.60 29.79 6.85
C ALA A 873 2.78 28.66 5.82
N ILE A 874 2.71 28.99 4.55
CA ILE A 874 2.84 28.05 3.43
C ILE A 874 4.04 28.47 2.60
N VAL A 875 4.94 27.52 2.33
CA VAL A 875 6.10 27.71 1.47
C VAL A 875 5.91 26.85 0.22
N ALA A 876 5.97 27.45 -0.96
CA ALA A 876 5.85 26.73 -2.24
C ALA A 876 6.85 27.26 -3.26
N THR A 877 7.48 26.37 -4.03
CA THR A 877 8.44 26.73 -5.07
C THR A 877 7.85 26.39 -6.44
N SER A 878 7.75 27.39 -7.32
CA SER A 878 7.27 27.19 -8.69
C SER A 878 8.27 26.33 -9.50
N PRO A 879 7.84 25.21 -10.06
CA PRO A 879 8.70 24.39 -10.92
C PRO A 879 9.01 25.07 -12.26
N THR A 880 8.21 26.07 -12.65
CA THR A 880 8.35 26.79 -13.92
C THR A 880 9.41 27.88 -13.84
N THR A 881 9.40 28.65 -12.75
CA THR A 881 10.26 29.82 -12.57
C THR A 881 11.40 29.61 -11.58
N GLY A 882 11.35 28.55 -10.76
CA GLY A 882 12.28 28.34 -9.65
C GLY A 882 12.07 29.30 -8.46
N TRP A 883 11.06 30.15 -8.50
CA TRP A 883 10.81 31.12 -7.43
C TRP A 883 10.09 30.47 -6.26
N THR A 884 10.52 30.80 -5.05
CA THR A 884 9.90 30.33 -3.80
C THR A 884 9.01 31.44 -3.21
N TYR A 885 7.78 31.06 -2.87
CA TYR A 885 6.80 31.93 -2.26
C TYR A 885 6.55 31.50 -0.81
N LEU A 886 6.44 32.47 0.09
CA LEU A 886 5.94 32.30 1.43
C LEU A 886 4.61 33.03 1.53
N ILE A 887 3.54 32.30 1.82
CA ILE A 887 2.20 32.82 2.04
C ILE A 887 1.91 32.69 3.53
N MET A 888 1.63 33.78 4.19
CA MET A 888 1.32 33.81 5.62
C MET A 888 -0.07 34.38 5.85
N PHE A 889 -0.88 33.62 6.56
CA PHE A 889 -2.17 34.07 7.08
C PHE A 889 -2.04 34.25 8.60
N GLU A 890 -2.34 35.43 9.11
CA GLU A 890 -2.32 35.73 10.55
C GLU A 890 -3.67 36.27 10.99
N ALA A 891 -4.18 35.75 12.10
CA ALA A 891 -5.39 36.24 12.78
C ALA A 891 -5.25 36.04 14.28
N PRO A 892 -5.97 36.85 15.12
CA PRO A 892 -6.09 36.54 16.54
C PRO A 892 -6.60 35.10 16.76
N GLU A 893 -6.03 34.36 17.71
CA GLU A 893 -6.33 32.96 17.96
C GLU A 893 -7.83 32.71 18.20
N ASP A 894 -8.49 33.63 18.91
CA ASP A 894 -9.92 33.56 19.22
C ASP A 894 -10.84 33.85 18.00
N LYS A 895 -10.30 34.36 16.90
CA LYS A 895 -11.01 34.69 15.67
C LYS A 895 -10.50 33.92 14.45
N PHE A 896 -9.49 33.11 14.62
CA PHE A 896 -8.84 32.40 13.52
C PHE A 896 -9.84 31.51 12.77
N ASP A 897 -10.65 30.72 13.48
CA ASP A 897 -11.62 29.81 12.89
C ASP A 897 -12.68 30.54 12.06
N ASP A 898 -13.09 31.77 12.49
CA ASP A 898 -14.06 32.59 11.75
C ASP A 898 -13.50 33.10 10.40
N GLN A 899 -12.18 33.18 10.27
CA GLN A 899 -11.49 33.70 9.09
C GLN A 899 -10.84 32.59 8.22
N LEU A 900 -10.73 31.39 8.72
CA LEU A 900 -10.06 30.28 8.03
C LEU A 900 -10.72 29.94 6.69
N ASP A 901 -12.05 29.98 6.61
CA ASP A 901 -12.79 29.75 5.37
C ASP A 901 -12.46 30.79 4.30
N LEU A 902 -12.29 32.02 4.72
CA LEU A 902 -11.91 33.11 3.84
C LEU A 902 -10.50 32.93 3.29
N PHE A 903 -9.57 32.56 4.16
CA PHE A 903 -8.20 32.26 3.76
C PHE A 903 -8.14 31.05 2.81
N ASN A 904 -8.87 29.96 3.10
CA ASN A 904 -8.94 28.79 2.23
C ASN A 904 -9.53 29.15 0.85
N ALA A 905 -10.52 30.02 0.79
CA ALA A 905 -11.06 30.51 -0.48
C ALA A 905 -10.02 31.33 -1.28
N MET A 906 -9.23 32.16 -0.60
CA MET A 906 -8.11 32.89 -1.20
C MET A 906 -7.04 31.94 -1.72
N LEU A 907 -6.64 30.94 -0.92
CA LEU A 907 -5.66 29.91 -1.33
C LEU A 907 -6.13 29.07 -2.51
N ALA A 908 -7.42 28.69 -2.52
CA ALA A 908 -7.99 27.92 -3.62
C ALA A 908 -7.96 28.67 -4.96
N SER A 909 -7.94 30.00 -4.91
CA SER A 909 -7.87 30.87 -6.09
C SER A 909 -6.43 31.21 -6.51
N LEU A 910 -5.44 30.88 -5.68
CA LEU A 910 -4.03 31.22 -5.93
C LEU A 910 -3.50 30.47 -7.13
N VAL A 911 -2.89 31.21 -8.05
CA VAL A 911 -2.17 30.70 -9.20
C VAL A 911 -0.74 31.21 -9.10
N ILE A 912 0.24 30.33 -9.10
CA ILE A 912 1.67 30.64 -9.12
C ILE A 912 2.19 30.30 -10.51
N GLY A 913 2.73 31.31 -11.23
CA GLY A 913 3.18 31.23 -12.61
C GLY A 913 4.55 30.56 -12.78
#